data_b695cce42eef593ae7a0a879bbf846b4
#
_entry.id   b695cce42eef593ae7a0a879bbf846b4
#
_cell.length_a   1.000
_cell.length_b   1.000
_cell.length_c   1.000
_cell.angle_alpha   90.00
_cell.angle_beta   90.00
_cell.angle_gamma   90.00
#
_symmetry.space_group_name_H-M   'P 1'
#
loop_
_entity.id
_entity.type
_entity.pdbx_description
1 polymer ?
#
loop_
_entity_poly.entity_id
_entity_poly.type
_entity_poly.pdbx_seq_one_letter_code
_entity_poly.pdbx_strand_id
1 'polypeptide(L)'
;SRRGTDAVNVDTFKVDLKQNKQKLYRVLIRKTPDGDLIPEAGEKITLSLVRRTEGITSNMKCSVTSLDTTVATVSGRYATAFRPTVNISSNYKTGNPIPLKIVLYTAGVAQDSVITDIAEKAVPIDLSKVHTELGSNSISLYWDKMGNEELYNIYRSNREDGGFVQQNKYPVSTRYYKDEGLDPLTTYYYKLITLTSGYIEGEKSEAIKAWTTYPTMGMFPLSMGKSLHYTCEAHTFDFDYDGQKEIWVTGNTDESTEGTVVALRPDGTEPYDLDGNATSYSGYAEIPWNAEATPVVADLLGNGEQCIIVPTRNDKGENYIICYSSLDKDGDKLPDKLWETHIGKIYSYRSVVVTDIDAPDGKGEKEIILRGEKPNTPVIVLDARGKEVMRTGNTTGDFYGVPAVADLDDDGYKEIICGSNDGKVYVWRHDGTPYLRTPFFSRVGQMLNCSPTVCDLDGDGEKEILITTRSTALSYIYAIKRDGSCVGYFTPDATQPVSIPYTNAPGSGIEHPISVGDINGDGQPEVVVLGNECVRAWTHTGTLIFDRNLSGLFPNEQWAINMATPILADVDGYGSIDIVFHQDKLIYALHNDGTDVKGYPLSAPAHISNGVCVSDMDSDGKNEIIAVDNDGSICAWKTDGKSTAIEWGRSRFDTGFTGEYVPHYEDPKELTASTEWGGGAFTNDIIVRSGTFKIPSGKTLQMRDGYRIYVLEGGTLEVDGGTIQNADVLVKSGGTLNIKNNGGIHLNRYGKLNAEKGAIVNALYGEVQTAH
;
A
#
# COMPACT_ATOMS: atom_id res chain seq x y z
N SER A 1 12.53 34.01 -3.65
CA SER A 1 11.12 34.31 -3.78
C SER A 1 10.71 34.09 -5.24
N ARG A 2 9.51 33.57 -5.50
CA ARG A 2 8.99 33.28 -6.85
C ARG A 2 9.14 34.44 -7.83
N ARG A 3 9.08 35.66 -7.36
CA ARG A 3 9.30 36.86 -8.21
C ARG A 3 10.72 36.96 -8.77
N GLY A 4 11.70 36.50 -8.01
CA GLY A 4 13.07 36.47 -8.51
C GLY A 4 13.27 35.42 -9.58
N THR A 5 12.58 34.27 -9.48
CA THR A 5 12.66 33.21 -10.48
C THR A 5 11.98 33.59 -11.78
N ASP A 6 10.84 34.26 -11.73
CA ASP A 6 10.15 34.72 -12.94
C ASP A 6 10.95 35.81 -13.69
N ALA A 7 11.57 36.72 -12.97
CA ALA A 7 12.47 37.71 -13.56
C ALA A 7 13.76 37.09 -14.11
N VAL A 8 14.32 36.13 -13.41
CA VAL A 8 15.51 35.36 -13.86
C VAL A 8 15.14 34.55 -15.10
N ASN A 9 13.94 33.95 -15.14
CA ASN A 9 13.49 33.22 -16.31
C ASN A 9 13.30 34.11 -17.54
N VAL A 10 12.83 35.34 -17.37
CA VAL A 10 12.71 36.29 -18.48
C VAL A 10 14.09 36.72 -18.98
N ASP A 11 15.02 36.98 -18.08
CA ASP A 11 16.38 37.39 -18.45
C ASP A 11 17.20 36.19 -18.99
N THR A 12 17.03 35.04 -18.43
CA THR A 12 17.63 33.80 -18.96
C THR A 12 17.09 33.49 -20.34
N PHE A 13 15.79 33.72 -20.59
CA PHE A 13 15.21 33.56 -21.87
C PHE A 13 15.80 34.55 -22.92
N LYS A 14 16.06 35.77 -22.55
CA LYS A 14 16.75 36.74 -23.42
C LYS A 14 18.17 36.35 -23.74
N VAL A 15 18.92 35.86 -22.75
CA VAL A 15 20.29 35.34 -22.89
C VAL A 15 20.29 34.08 -23.77
N ASP A 16 19.37 33.16 -23.53
CA ASP A 16 19.17 31.95 -24.33
C ASP A 16 18.87 32.26 -25.78
N LEU A 17 18.06 33.29 -26.05
CA LEU A 17 17.76 33.75 -27.42
C LEU A 17 19.01 34.25 -28.14
N LYS A 18 19.95 34.87 -27.43
CA LYS A 18 21.22 35.31 -28.00
C LYS A 18 22.21 34.15 -28.24
N GLN A 19 22.13 33.15 -27.39
CA GLN A 19 23.00 31.95 -27.48
C GLN A 19 22.44 30.89 -28.41
N ASN A 20 21.11 30.68 -28.43
CA ASN A 20 20.41 29.70 -29.25
C ASN A 20 19.40 30.38 -30.15
N LYS A 21 19.90 30.90 -31.28
CA LYS A 21 19.16 31.66 -32.30
C LYS A 21 18.00 30.89 -32.93
N GLN A 22 18.01 29.55 -32.80
CA GLN A 22 16.93 28.69 -33.31
C GLN A 22 15.59 28.91 -32.61
N LYS A 23 15.59 29.44 -31.40
CA LYS A 23 14.36 29.71 -30.63
C LYS A 23 13.53 30.91 -31.09
N LEU A 24 14.07 31.78 -31.95
CA LEU A 24 13.39 32.99 -32.39
C LEU A 24 12.26 32.76 -33.41
N TYR A 25 12.34 31.71 -34.18
CA TYR A 25 11.41 31.39 -35.23
C TYR A 25 11.03 29.95 -35.25
N ARG A 26 9.79 29.70 -35.63
CA ARG A 26 9.29 28.41 -36.05
C ARG A 26 9.24 28.40 -37.57
N VAL A 27 9.89 27.45 -38.19
CA VAL A 27 9.84 27.23 -39.63
C VAL A 27 8.87 26.09 -39.92
N LEU A 28 7.83 26.39 -40.68
CA LEU A 28 6.83 25.41 -41.09
C LEU A 28 6.74 25.36 -42.59
N ILE A 29 6.54 24.16 -43.13
CA ILE A 29 6.08 24.01 -44.50
C ILE A 29 4.62 24.44 -44.51
N ARG A 30 4.31 25.49 -45.28
CA ARG A 30 2.96 25.99 -45.42
C ARG A 30 2.18 25.32 -46.51
N LYS A 31 2.89 25.00 -47.62
CA LYS A 31 2.29 24.46 -48.80
C LYS A 31 3.35 23.70 -49.61
N THR A 32 3.04 22.48 -49.94
CA THR A 32 3.63 21.65 -51.01
C THR A 32 2.67 21.62 -52.17
N PRO A 33 3.11 21.28 -53.40
CA PRO A 33 2.24 21.17 -54.56
C PRO A 33 1.10 20.19 -54.41
N ASP A 34 1.36 19.04 -53.79
CA ASP A 34 0.41 17.95 -53.55
C ASP A 34 -0.36 18.06 -52.20
N GLY A 35 0.09 18.95 -51.30
CA GLY A 35 -0.58 19.23 -50.04
C GLY A 35 -0.20 18.34 -48.87
N ASP A 36 0.74 17.42 -49.07
CA ASP A 36 1.17 16.49 -48.01
C ASP A 36 2.18 17.09 -47.03
N LEU A 37 2.70 18.28 -47.31
CA LEU A 37 3.67 19.04 -46.53
C LEU A 37 5.03 18.34 -46.39
N ILE A 38 5.36 17.43 -47.26
CA ILE A 38 6.65 16.73 -47.34
C ILE A 38 7.41 17.30 -48.55
N PRO A 39 8.69 17.74 -48.41
CA PRO A 39 9.48 18.17 -49.56
C PRO A 39 9.85 17.00 -50.45
N GLU A 40 9.59 17.14 -51.75
CA GLU A 40 9.96 16.17 -52.77
C GLU A 40 10.87 16.75 -53.85
N ALA A 41 11.51 15.87 -54.59
CA ALA A 41 12.43 16.26 -55.65
C ALA A 41 11.74 17.09 -56.73
N GLY A 42 12.32 18.25 -57.05
CA GLY A 42 11.82 19.17 -58.10
C GLY A 42 10.66 20.04 -57.65
N GLU A 43 10.18 19.94 -56.43
CA GLU A 43 9.07 20.72 -55.91
C GLU A 43 9.44 22.17 -55.58
N LYS A 44 8.40 22.99 -55.56
CA LYS A 44 8.46 24.37 -55.05
C LYS A 44 7.60 24.53 -53.85
N ILE A 45 8.24 24.54 -52.66
CA ILE A 45 7.54 24.65 -51.39
C ILE A 45 7.51 26.07 -50.86
N THR A 46 6.47 26.41 -50.10
CA THR A 46 6.35 27.70 -49.39
C THR A 46 6.54 27.45 -47.91
N LEU A 47 7.47 28.17 -47.32
CA LEU A 47 7.68 28.14 -45.86
C LEU A 47 6.89 29.25 -45.18
N SER A 48 6.56 29.05 -43.91
CA SER A 48 6.06 30.05 -43.01
C SER A 48 7.03 30.20 -41.82
N LEU A 49 7.51 31.42 -41.64
CA LEU A 49 8.36 31.78 -40.51
C LEU A 49 7.47 32.37 -39.44
N VAL A 50 7.15 31.60 -38.41
CA VAL A 50 6.28 32.04 -37.33
C VAL A 50 7.11 32.57 -36.18
N ARG A 51 6.82 33.78 -35.74
CA ARG A 51 7.47 34.43 -34.59
C ARG A 51 7.07 33.74 -33.31
N ARG A 52 8.05 33.56 -32.44
CA ARG A 52 7.82 32.91 -31.15
C ARG A 52 7.66 33.87 -29.98
N THR A 53 8.13 35.13 -30.09
CA THR A 53 8.13 36.08 -28.99
C THR A 53 7.41 37.36 -29.31
N GLU A 54 6.70 37.91 -28.33
CA GLU A 54 6.26 39.28 -28.29
C GLU A 54 7.49 40.19 -28.19
N GLY A 55 7.63 41.16 -29.08
CA GLY A 55 8.77 42.10 -29.08
C GLY A 55 9.49 42.19 -30.43
N ILE A 56 9.20 41.33 -31.38
CA ILE A 56 9.64 41.53 -32.76
C ILE A 56 8.70 42.47 -33.44
N THR A 57 9.17 43.72 -33.69
CA THR A 57 8.37 44.78 -34.27
C THR A 57 8.10 44.57 -35.77
N SER A 58 7.06 45.20 -36.28
CA SER A 58 6.65 45.15 -37.69
C SER A 58 7.73 45.56 -38.71
N ASN A 59 8.81 46.18 -38.25
CA ASN A 59 9.90 46.72 -39.07
C ASN A 59 11.07 45.72 -39.28
N MET A 60 10.98 44.54 -38.73
CA MET A 60 12.01 43.50 -38.93
C MET A 60 11.80 42.79 -40.26
N LYS A 61 12.89 42.59 -40.98
CA LYS A 61 12.96 41.82 -42.22
C LYS A 61 13.79 40.57 -41.99
N CYS A 62 13.52 39.49 -42.71
CA CYS A 62 14.39 38.34 -42.75
C CYS A 62 14.88 38.02 -44.13
N SER A 63 16.09 37.50 -44.24
CA SER A 63 16.55 36.77 -45.43
C SER A 63 16.67 35.29 -45.10
N VAL A 64 16.34 34.45 -46.08
CA VAL A 64 16.50 33.02 -45.99
C VAL A 64 17.45 32.59 -47.13
N THR A 65 18.43 31.83 -46.81
CA THR A 65 19.44 31.35 -47.78
C THR A 65 19.62 29.84 -47.60
N SER A 66 19.66 29.08 -48.68
CA SER A 66 20.06 27.70 -48.63
C SER A 66 21.57 27.63 -48.32
N LEU A 67 21.97 26.72 -47.45
CA LEU A 67 23.35 26.43 -47.16
C LEU A 67 23.90 25.32 -48.08
N ASP A 68 23.00 24.58 -48.72
CA ASP A 68 23.34 23.61 -49.75
C ASP A 68 22.49 23.83 -51.00
N THR A 69 23.08 24.50 -51.96
CA THR A 69 22.38 24.83 -53.22
C THR A 69 22.23 23.65 -54.15
N THR A 70 22.87 22.51 -53.85
CA THR A 70 22.67 21.26 -54.58
C THR A 70 21.39 20.55 -54.16
N VAL A 71 20.93 20.85 -52.94
CA VAL A 71 19.69 20.32 -52.36
C VAL A 71 18.50 21.24 -52.61
N ALA A 72 18.66 22.53 -52.43
CA ALA A 72 17.58 23.49 -52.59
C ALA A 72 18.10 24.91 -52.85
N THR A 73 17.28 25.71 -53.53
CA THR A 73 17.52 27.14 -53.72
C THR A 73 16.34 27.95 -53.16
N VAL A 74 16.61 29.15 -52.64
CA VAL A 74 15.58 30.02 -52.12
C VAL A 74 15.34 31.20 -53.08
N SER A 75 14.09 31.38 -53.47
CA SER A 75 13.67 32.56 -54.28
C SER A 75 13.08 33.62 -53.39
N GLY A 76 13.57 34.87 -53.56
CA GLY A 76 13.14 36.00 -52.73
C GLY A 76 14.06 36.31 -51.54
N ARG A 77 15.17 37.00 -51.82
CA ARG A 77 16.22 37.31 -50.82
C ARG A 77 15.78 38.13 -49.62
N TYR A 78 14.67 38.85 -49.72
CA TYR A 78 14.09 39.65 -48.63
C TYR A 78 12.57 39.46 -48.61
N ALA A 79 12.12 38.59 -47.75
CA ALA A 79 10.69 38.38 -47.58
C ALA A 79 10.14 39.29 -46.47
N THR A 80 9.47 40.36 -46.87
CA THR A 80 8.72 41.23 -45.92
C THR A 80 7.54 40.51 -45.28
N ALA A 81 7.11 39.37 -45.83
CA ALA A 81 5.95 38.62 -45.37
C ALA A 81 6.30 37.29 -44.65
N PHE A 82 7.55 37.05 -44.30
CA PHE A 82 8.00 35.80 -43.64
C PHE A 82 7.51 34.49 -44.34
N ARG A 83 7.40 34.53 -45.67
CA ARG A 83 6.91 33.43 -46.49
C ARG A 83 7.84 33.15 -47.67
N PRO A 84 9.08 32.73 -47.43
CA PRO A 84 10.00 32.41 -48.53
C PRO A 84 9.55 31.18 -49.31
N THR A 85 9.89 31.16 -50.58
CA THR A 85 9.72 29.96 -51.41
C THR A 85 11.05 29.28 -51.58
N VAL A 86 11.06 27.96 -51.41
CA VAL A 86 12.21 27.09 -51.58
C VAL A 86 11.94 26.21 -52.79
N ASN A 87 12.88 26.20 -53.74
CA ASN A 87 12.84 25.26 -54.86
C ASN A 87 13.74 24.07 -54.53
N ILE A 88 13.16 22.91 -54.45
CA ILE A 88 13.85 21.67 -54.18
C ILE A 88 14.53 21.14 -55.44
N SER A 89 15.75 20.68 -55.29
CA SER A 89 16.50 20.10 -56.43
C SER A 89 15.82 18.84 -56.96
N SER A 90 15.90 18.62 -58.28
CA SER A 90 15.42 17.37 -58.88
C SER A 90 16.21 16.12 -58.44
N ASN A 91 17.39 16.33 -57.84
CA ASN A 91 18.22 15.25 -57.29
C ASN A 91 18.01 15.05 -55.78
N TYR A 92 17.09 15.80 -55.15
CA TYR A 92 16.80 15.67 -53.77
C TYR A 92 16.20 14.29 -53.43
N LYS A 93 16.66 13.72 -52.35
CA LYS A 93 16.06 12.49 -51.79
C LYS A 93 15.15 12.88 -50.63
N THR A 94 13.90 12.53 -50.75
CA THR A 94 12.89 12.77 -49.72
C THR A 94 13.38 12.30 -48.35
N GLY A 95 13.27 13.14 -47.35
CA GLY A 95 13.77 12.89 -46.01
C GLY A 95 15.19 13.39 -45.75
N ASN A 96 15.94 13.84 -46.74
CA ASN A 96 17.25 14.46 -46.50
C ASN A 96 17.09 15.88 -45.93
N PRO A 97 18.05 16.33 -45.10
CA PRO A 97 18.06 17.70 -44.56
C PRO A 97 18.13 18.75 -45.70
N ILE A 98 17.35 19.84 -45.52
CA ILE A 98 17.43 21.04 -46.38
C ILE A 98 17.94 22.19 -45.50
N PRO A 99 19.25 22.38 -45.35
CA PRO A 99 19.81 23.32 -44.43
C PRO A 99 19.59 24.77 -44.91
N LEU A 100 18.92 25.59 -44.09
CA LEU A 100 18.66 26.97 -44.34
C LEU A 100 19.32 27.87 -43.30
N LYS A 101 19.85 29.03 -43.73
CA LYS A 101 20.28 30.09 -42.88
C LYS A 101 19.25 31.23 -42.94
N ILE A 102 18.70 31.58 -41.82
CA ILE A 102 17.76 32.66 -41.63
C ILE A 102 18.49 33.81 -40.91
N VAL A 103 18.47 35.01 -41.49
CA VAL A 103 19.06 36.21 -40.90
C VAL A 103 18.00 37.23 -40.70
N LEU A 104 17.96 37.79 -39.50
CA LEU A 104 17.09 38.90 -39.10
C LEU A 104 17.77 40.24 -39.28
N TYR A 105 17.00 41.20 -39.78
CA TYR A 105 17.47 42.55 -39.98
C TYR A 105 16.51 43.55 -39.35
N THR A 106 17.06 44.56 -38.67
CA THR A 106 16.34 45.77 -38.26
C THR A 106 17.05 46.94 -38.88
N ALA A 107 16.31 47.79 -39.64
CA ALA A 107 16.86 48.94 -40.36
C ALA A 107 18.07 48.59 -41.25
N GLY A 108 18.07 47.41 -41.85
CA GLY A 108 19.15 46.97 -42.74
C GLY A 108 20.38 46.35 -42.05
N VAL A 109 20.41 46.36 -40.72
CA VAL A 109 21.50 45.77 -39.94
C VAL A 109 21.10 44.38 -39.50
N ALA A 110 21.97 43.40 -39.74
CA ALA A 110 21.76 42.01 -39.25
C ALA A 110 21.80 41.99 -37.71
N GLN A 111 20.72 41.58 -37.13
CA GLN A 111 20.58 41.49 -35.65
C GLN A 111 20.89 40.06 -35.18
N ASP A 112 20.47 39.07 -35.93
CA ASP A 112 20.58 37.68 -35.56
C ASP A 112 20.54 36.72 -36.74
N SER A 113 21.07 35.52 -36.59
CA SER A 113 20.95 34.46 -37.59
C SER A 113 20.79 33.08 -36.95
N VAL A 114 20.02 32.23 -37.67
CA VAL A 114 19.81 30.84 -37.24
C VAL A 114 20.04 29.92 -38.45
N ILE A 115 20.64 28.78 -38.20
CA ILE A 115 20.69 27.66 -39.14
C ILE A 115 19.64 26.66 -38.71
N THR A 116 18.79 26.26 -39.64
CA THR A 116 17.71 25.28 -39.40
C THR A 116 17.59 24.35 -40.58
N ASP A 117 16.96 23.24 -40.36
CA ASP A 117 16.64 22.26 -41.37
C ASP A 117 15.11 22.11 -41.49
N ILE A 118 14.61 21.87 -42.67
CA ILE A 118 13.16 21.77 -42.96
C ILE A 118 12.72 20.39 -43.41
N ALA A 119 13.64 19.49 -43.69
CA ALA A 119 13.31 18.23 -44.37
C ALA A 119 12.97 17.09 -43.40
N GLU A 120 13.38 17.20 -42.17
CA GLU A 120 13.24 16.09 -41.25
C GLU A 120 12.13 16.40 -40.20
N LYS A 121 11.08 15.58 -40.24
CA LYS A 121 10.08 15.58 -39.14
C LYS A 121 10.76 15.12 -37.85
N ALA A 122 10.31 15.63 -36.74
CA ALA A 122 10.72 15.09 -35.45
C ALA A 122 10.28 13.62 -35.32
N VAL A 123 11.15 12.79 -34.76
CA VAL A 123 10.82 11.39 -34.46
C VAL A 123 9.62 11.39 -33.48
N PRO A 124 8.56 10.60 -33.75
CA PRO A 124 7.44 10.48 -32.83
C PRO A 124 7.86 9.97 -31.47
N ILE A 125 7.11 10.29 -30.44
CA ILE A 125 7.38 9.78 -29.10
C ILE A 125 7.02 8.29 -29.02
N ASP A 126 7.90 7.52 -28.41
CA ASP A 126 7.65 6.12 -28.07
C ASP A 126 7.01 6.06 -26.68
N LEU A 127 5.76 5.65 -26.61
CA LEU A 127 5.01 5.62 -25.35
C LEU A 127 5.59 4.64 -24.32
N SER A 128 6.34 3.63 -24.73
CA SER A 128 7.04 2.73 -23.81
C SER A 128 8.12 3.42 -22.96
N LYS A 129 8.50 4.63 -23.37
CA LYS A 129 9.50 5.47 -22.69
C LYS A 129 8.88 6.71 -22.02
N VAL A 130 7.58 6.72 -21.89
CA VAL A 130 6.85 7.77 -21.17
C VAL A 130 6.41 7.24 -19.82
N HIS A 131 6.75 7.97 -18.76
CA HIS A 131 6.37 7.66 -17.40
C HIS A 131 5.49 8.77 -16.85
N THR A 132 4.53 8.40 -16.00
CA THR A 132 3.65 9.35 -15.32
C THR A 132 3.80 9.24 -13.82
N GLU A 133 3.80 10.38 -13.13
CA GLU A 133 3.60 10.45 -11.69
C GLU A 133 2.24 11.09 -11.42
N LEU A 134 1.46 10.42 -10.57
CA LEU A 134 0.07 10.77 -10.28
C LEU A 134 0.00 11.47 -8.93
N GLY A 135 -0.64 12.61 -8.89
CA GLY A 135 -0.92 13.34 -7.65
C GLY A 135 -2.41 13.65 -7.52
N SER A 136 -2.83 14.19 -6.40
CA SER A 136 -4.25 14.47 -6.13
C SER A 136 -4.81 15.62 -6.98
N ASN A 137 -3.98 16.55 -7.43
CA ASN A 137 -4.37 17.69 -8.27
C ASN A 137 -3.34 17.99 -9.35
N SER A 138 -2.43 17.07 -9.62
CA SER A 138 -1.39 17.24 -10.64
C SER A 138 -1.01 15.90 -11.26
N ILE A 139 -0.54 15.96 -12.51
CA ILE A 139 0.02 14.83 -13.23
C ILE A 139 1.33 15.27 -13.84
N SER A 140 2.40 14.53 -13.57
CA SER A 140 3.71 14.76 -14.17
C SER A 140 3.97 13.74 -15.26
N LEU A 141 4.49 14.21 -16.38
CA LEU A 141 4.88 13.39 -17.52
C LEU A 141 6.39 13.47 -17.69
N TYR A 142 7.05 12.35 -17.80
CA TYR A 142 8.48 12.21 -18.07
C TYR A 142 8.68 11.35 -19.33
N TRP A 143 9.67 11.68 -20.13
CA TRP A 143 9.99 10.90 -21.34
C TRP A 143 11.45 10.99 -21.71
N ASP A 144 11.93 9.98 -22.41
CA ASP A 144 13.28 9.95 -22.93
C ASP A 144 13.39 10.64 -24.29
N LYS A 145 14.60 11.02 -24.67
CA LYS A 145 14.89 11.50 -26.02
C LYS A 145 14.85 10.33 -26.99
N MET A 146 14.12 10.50 -28.12
CA MET A 146 13.91 9.44 -29.12
C MET A 146 14.86 9.56 -30.31
N GLY A 147 15.23 10.78 -30.72
CA GLY A 147 16.04 11.01 -31.90
C GLY A 147 16.43 12.46 -32.10
N ASN A 148 15.89 13.09 -33.14
CA ASN A 148 16.24 14.46 -33.56
C ASN A 148 15.34 15.54 -32.93
N GLU A 149 14.38 15.15 -32.07
CA GLU A 149 13.50 16.11 -31.37
C GLU A 149 14.29 16.83 -30.27
N GLU A 150 13.94 18.09 -30.08
CA GLU A 150 14.51 18.94 -29.02
C GLU A 150 13.45 19.68 -28.21
N LEU A 151 12.24 19.69 -28.72
CA LEU A 151 11.12 20.44 -28.14
C LEU A 151 9.86 19.58 -28.15
N TYR A 152 8.91 19.91 -27.25
CA TYR A 152 7.69 19.15 -27.10
C TYR A 152 6.48 20.05 -26.86
N ASN A 153 5.36 19.70 -27.49
CA ASN A 153 4.04 20.24 -27.19
C ASN A 153 3.20 19.18 -26.50
N ILE A 154 2.56 19.57 -25.42
CA ILE A 154 1.72 18.69 -24.59
C ILE A 154 0.26 19.11 -24.78
N TYR A 155 -0.59 18.13 -25.05
CA TYR A 155 -2.03 18.29 -25.21
C TYR A 155 -2.76 17.46 -24.18
N ARG A 156 -3.85 17.97 -23.62
CA ARG A 156 -4.71 17.30 -22.65
C ARG A 156 -6.16 17.28 -23.12
N SER A 157 -6.87 16.22 -22.76
CA SER A 157 -8.32 16.08 -22.89
C SER A 157 -8.89 15.28 -21.74
N ASN A 158 -10.17 15.43 -21.46
CA ASN A 158 -10.95 14.55 -20.57
C ASN A 158 -11.54 13.36 -21.35
N ARG A 159 -11.26 13.23 -22.63
CA ARG A 159 -11.75 12.17 -23.51
C ARG A 159 -10.60 11.59 -24.32
N GLU A 160 -10.60 10.29 -24.47
CA GLU A 160 -9.57 9.58 -25.23
C GLU A 160 -9.60 9.88 -26.70
N ASP A 161 -10.81 9.98 -27.25
CA ASP A 161 -11.07 10.07 -28.71
C ASP A 161 -11.04 11.48 -29.28
N GLY A 162 -10.83 12.52 -28.45
CA GLY A 162 -10.82 13.89 -28.96
C GLY A 162 -10.81 14.99 -27.92
N GLY A 163 -10.97 16.24 -28.38
CA GLY A 163 -11.01 17.40 -27.49
C GLY A 163 -9.65 17.83 -26.91
N PHE A 164 -8.54 17.38 -27.48
CA PHE A 164 -7.20 17.71 -27.01
C PHE A 164 -6.84 19.17 -27.17
N VAL A 165 -6.53 19.84 -26.07
CA VAL A 165 -6.11 21.24 -26.01
C VAL A 165 -4.65 21.32 -25.58
N GLN A 166 -3.86 22.16 -26.24
CA GLN A 166 -2.45 22.38 -25.89
C GLN A 166 -2.35 23.05 -24.50
N GLN A 167 -1.54 22.48 -23.63
CA GLN A 167 -1.36 22.94 -22.25
C GLN A 167 -0.17 23.89 -22.11
N ASN A 168 0.91 23.64 -22.81
CA ASN A 168 2.09 24.53 -22.79
C ASN A 168 1.95 25.65 -23.82
N LYS A 169 2.04 26.90 -23.37
CA LYS A 169 2.01 28.08 -24.25
C LYS A 169 3.16 28.07 -25.26
N TYR A 170 4.33 27.59 -24.87
CA TYR A 170 5.53 27.48 -25.69
C TYR A 170 6.04 26.04 -25.62
N PRO A 171 6.61 25.48 -26.71
CA PRO A 171 7.20 24.15 -26.65
C PRO A 171 8.27 24.06 -25.56
N VAL A 172 8.23 23.02 -24.76
CA VAL A 172 9.20 22.77 -23.69
C VAL A 172 10.44 22.07 -24.24
N SER A 173 11.61 22.39 -23.71
CA SER A 173 12.88 21.73 -24.06
C SER A 173 13.31 20.70 -23.02
N THR A 174 12.60 20.67 -21.89
CA THR A 174 12.76 19.62 -20.87
C THR A 174 12.02 18.36 -21.30
N ARG A 175 12.47 17.23 -20.80
CA ARG A 175 11.80 15.93 -20.97
C ARG A 175 10.89 15.64 -19.78
N TYR A 176 10.25 16.68 -19.33
CA TYR A 176 9.38 16.72 -18.17
C TYR A 176 8.32 17.80 -18.34
N TYR A 177 7.10 17.48 -17.95
CA TYR A 177 6.00 18.43 -17.87
C TYR A 177 5.10 18.10 -16.70
N LYS A 178 4.85 19.06 -15.81
CA LYS A 178 3.90 18.93 -14.72
C LYS A 178 2.64 19.74 -15.04
N ASP A 179 1.52 19.08 -15.04
CA ASP A 179 0.18 19.66 -15.19
C ASP A 179 -0.44 19.79 -13.80
N GLU A 180 -0.76 21.00 -13.40
CA GLU A 180 -1.23 21.32 -12.04
C GLU A 180 -2.63 21.96 -12.08
N GLY A 181 -3.33 21.95 -10.93
CA GLY A 181 -4.66 22.50 -10.79
C GLY A 181 -5.73 21.64 -11.47
N LEU A 182 -5.50 20.34 -11.48
CA LEU A 182 -6.43 19.35 -12.01
C LEU A 182 -7.52 19.04 -10.99
N ASP A 183 -8.70 18.65 -11.48
CA ASP A 183 -9.77 18.15 -10.63
C ASP A 183 -9.37 16.82 -9.98
N PRO A 184 -9.64 16.60 -8.68
CA PRO A 184 -9.36 15.35 -8.01
C PRO A 184 -10.11 14.16 -8.62
N LEU A 185 -9.57 12.95 -8.46
CA LEU A 185 -10.15 11.68 -8.89
C LEU A 185 -10.68 11.70 -10.33
N THR A 186 -9.96 12.38 -11.24
CA THR A 186 -10.40 12.63 -12.60
C THR A 186 -9.41 12.05 -13.60
N THR A 187 -9.93 11.31 -14.60
CA THR A 187 -9.12 10.78 -15.68
C THR A 187 -8.86 11.82 -16.75
N TYR A 188 -7.61 11.92 -17.17
CA TYR A 188 -7.12 12.77 -18.23
C TYR A 188 -6.39 11.96 -19.29
N TYR A 189 -6.37 12.46 -20.51
CA TYR A 189 -5.65 11.87 -21.64
C TYR A 189 -4.68 12.90 -22.18
N TYR A 190 -3.43 12.48 -22.38
CA TYR A 190 -2.37 13.34 -22.87
C TYR A 190 -1.89 12.86 -24.24
N LYS A 191 -1.52 13.80 -25.09
CA LYS A 191 -0.78 13.53 -26.31
C LYS A 191 0.43 14.44 -26.38
N LEU A 192 1.56 13.92 -26.81
CA LEU A 192 2.78 14.66 -27.00
C LEU A 192 3.06 14.80 -28.51
N ILE A 193 3.51 15.97 -28.90
CA ILE A 193 4.08 16.22 -30.22
C ILE A 193 5.53 16.59 -30.00
N THR A 194 6.42 15.85 -30.63
CA THR A 194 7.84 16.15 -30.73
C THR A 194 8.08 17.23 -31.77
N LEU A 195 9.09 18.07 -31.57
CA LEU A 195 9.51 19.06 -32.54
C LEU A 195 11.05 19.03 -32.69
N THR A 196 11.53 19.21 -33.90
CA THR A 196 12.97 19.44 -34.14
C THR A 196 13.39 20.82 -33.64
N SER A 197 14.69 21.10 -33.59
CA SER A 197 15.23 22.44 -33.33
C SER A 197 14.70 23.51 -34.28
N GLY A 198 14.35 23.11 -35.49
CA GLY A 198 13.70 23.96 -36.51
C GLY A 198 12.19 24.12 -36.31
N TYR A 199 11.61 23.58 -35.24
CA TYR A 199 10.18 23.60 -34.96
C TYR A 199 9.31 22.79 -35.94
N ILE A 200 9.89 21.80 -36.61
CA ILE A 200 9.15 20.89 -37.46
C ILE A 200 8.50 19.85 -36.56
N GLU A 201 7.18 19.78 -36.61
CA GLU A 201 6.39 18.87 -35.80
C GLU A 201 6.49 17.42 -36.34
N GLY A 202 6.66 16.49 -35.42
CA GLY A 202 6.43 15.07 -35.63
C GLY A 202 4.93 14.75 -35.63
N GLU A 203 4.64 13.48 -35.57
CA GLU A 203 3.27 13.01 -35.42
C GLU A 203 2.83 13.10 -33.95
N LYS A 204 1.53 13.29 -33.74
CA LYS A 204 0.94 13.21 -32.41
C LYS A 204 1.06 11.78 -31.90
N SER A 205 1.43 11.63 -30.64
CA SER A 205 1.39 10.32 -30.00
C SER A 205 -0.05 9.78 -29.90
N GLU A 206 -0.18 8.51 -29.66
CA GLU A 206 -1.40 7.94 -29.12
C GLU A 206 -1.70 8.58 -27.76
N ALA A 207 -2.92 8.36 -27.26
CA ALA A 207 -3.34 8.93 -25.99
C ALA A 207 -2.68 8.20 -24.82
N ILE A 208 -2.09 8.97 -23.90
CA ILE A 208 -1.57 8.51 -22.62
C ILE A 208 -2.68 8.74 -21.60
N LYS A 209 -3.22 7.68 -21.04
CA LYS A 209 -4.21 7.76 -19.96
C LYS A 209 -3.49 8.01 -18.63
N ALA A 210 -3.91 9.01 -17.89
CA ALA A 210 -3.46 9.30 -16.53
C ALA A 210 -4.63 9.84 -15.71
N TRP A 211 -4.53 9.83 -14.39
CA TRP A 211 -5.60 10.29 -13.51
C TRP A 211 -5.02 10.97 -12.28
N THR A 212 -5.85 11.79 -11.64
CA THR A 212 -5.55 12.31 -10.32
C THR A 212 -6.02 11.32 -9.25
N THR A 213 -5.23 11.18 -8.21
CA THR A 213 -5.42 10.20 -7.15
C THR A 213 -6.00 10.83 -5.89
N TYR A 214 -6.18 10.02 -4.85
CA TYR A 214 -6.40 10.51 -3.50
C TYR A 214 -5.18 11.28 -2.99
N PRO A 215 -5.37 12.29 -2.11
CA PRO A 215 -4.27 13.06 -1.57
C PRO A 215 -3.43 12.25 -0.59
N THR A 216 -2.14 12.52 -0.55
CA THR A 216 -1.29 12.03 0.53
C THR A 216 -1.67 12.70 1.85
N MET A 217 -1.52 11.97 2.94
CA MET A 217 -1.75 12.46 4.29
C MET A 217 -0.59 13.36 4.72
N GLY A 218 -0.88 14.53 5.25
CA GLY A 218 0.10 15.42 5.87
C GLY A 218 1.41 15.59 5.10
N MET A 219 2.51 15.18 5.72
CA MET A 219 3.86 15.26 5.15
C MET A 219 4.28 14.03 4.33
N PHE A 220 3.45 12.97 4.27
CA PHE A 220 3.78 11.76 3.51
C PHE A 220 3.82 12.02 2.00
N PRO A 221 4.70 11.32 1.22
CA PRO A 221 5.61 10.26 1.66
C PRO A 221 6.81 10.79 2.45
N LEU A 222 7.21 10.06 3.49
CA LEU A 222 8.36 10.38 4.31
C LEU A 222 9.49 9.39 3.99
N SER A 223 10.66 9.90 3.61
CA SER A 223 11.84 9.07 3.40
C SER A 223 12.61 8.93 4.70
N MET A 224 12.87 7.71 5.12
CA MET A 224 13.67 7.41 6.30
C MET A 224 15.18 7.62 6.07
N GLY A 225 15.57 8.13 4.90
CA GLY A 225 16.98 8.45 4.57
C GLY A 225 17.91 7.24 4.46
N LYS A 226 17.34 6.04 4.49
CA LYS A 226 18.07 4.77 4.43
C LYS A 226 17.32 3.88 3.43
N SER A 227 18.01 3.26 2.49
CA SER A 227 17.38 2.22 1.69
C SER A 227 17.09 1.04 2.60
N LEU A 228 15.83 0.69 2.71
CA LEU A 228 15.38 -0.42 3.53
C LEU A 228 15.25 -1.65 2.63
N HIS A 229 16.35 -2.33 2.41
CA HIS A 229 16.28 -3.66 1.79
C HIS A 229 15.49 -4.57 2.73
N TYR A 230 14.45 -5.22 2.19
CA TYR A 230 13.54 -6.11 2.91
C TYR A 230 12.67 -5.41 3.96
N THR A 231 11.99 -4.34 3.57
CA THR A 231 11.00 -3.71 4.45
C THR A 231 9.89 -4.67 4.83
N CYS A 232 9.49 -4.57 6.07
CA CYS A 232 8.28 -5.22 6.55
C CYS A 232 7.04 -4.47 6.05
N GLU A 233 5.89 -5.09 6.19
CA GLU A 233 4.61 -4.45 6.05
C GLU A 233 4.41 -3.38 7.14
N ALA A 234 3.77 -2.27 6.79
CA ALA A 234 3.37 -1.29 7.79
C ALA A 234 2.26 -1.86 8.68
N HIS A 235 2.37 -1.63 9.96
CA HIS A 235 1.36 -1.96 10.95
C HIS A 235 0.88 -0.69 11.65
N THR A 236 -0.41 -0.55 11.89
CA THR A 236 -0.96 0.61 12.58
C THR A 236 -1.52 0.21 13.94
N PHE A 237 -1.17 0.96 14.96
CA PHE A 237 -1.64 0.73 16.32
C PHE A 237 -1.53 2.01 17.15
N ASP A 238 -2.55 2.30 17.96
CA ASP A 238 -2.54 3.39 18.95
C ASP A 238 -1.81 2.89 20.21
N PHE A 239 -0.49 3.11 20.28
CA PHE A 239 0.33 2.53 21.35
C PHE A 239 0.41 3.43 22.60
N ASP A 240 0.25 4.74 22.44
CA ASP A 240 0.29 5.72 23.54
C ASP A 240 -1.12 6.15 23.97
N TYR A 241 -2.13 5.61 23.28
CA TYR A 241 -3.54 5.74 23.59
C TYR A 241 -4.05 7.19 23.52
N ASP A 242 -3.53 7.95 22.57
CA ASP A 242 -4.00 9.31 22.33
C ASP A 242 -5.22 9.37 21.38
N GLY A 243 -5.65 8.22 20.87
CA GLY A 243 -6.78 8.05 19.95
C GLY A 243 -6.38 8.13 18.49
N GLN A 244 -5.12 8.34 18.19
CA GLN A 244 -4.54 8.24 16.84
C GLN A 244 -3.69 6.99 16.76
N LYS A 245 -3.54 6.45 15.56
CA LYS A 245 -2.71 5.24 15.38
C LYS A 245 -1.38 5.60 14.74
N GLU A 246 -0.30 5.11 15.34
CA GLU A 246 1.03 5.21 14.77
C GLU A 246 1.24 4.15 13.69
N ILE A 247 2.04 4.51 12.70
CA ILE A 247 2.60 3.59 11.72
C ILE A 247 3.86 2.96 12.29
N TRP A 248 3.88 1.65 12.40
CA TRP A 248 5.02 0.86 12.87
C TRP A 248 5.69 0.15 11.73
N VAL A 249 7.00 0.35 11.57
CA VAL A 249 7.83 -0.25 10.52
C VAL A 249 9.16 -0.69 11.09
N THR A 250 9.70 -1.77 10.59
CA THR A 250 11.10 -2.16 10.81
C THR A 250 11.89 -1.97 9.53
N GLY A 251 13.17 -1.68 9.67
CA GLY A 251 14.05 -1.53 8.54
C GLY A 251 15.50 -1.85 8.85
N ASN A 252 16.28 -2.04 7.79
CA ASN A 252 17.71 -2.30 7.85
C ASN A 252 18.46 -1.32 6.98
N THR A 253 19.70 -1.01 7.34
CA THR A 253 20.59 -0.27 6.47
C THR A 253 21.41 -1.23 5.61
N ASP A 254 21.62 -0.92 4.34
CA ASP A 254 22.32 -1.74 3.34
C ASP A 254 23.71 -2.23 3.74
N GLU A 255 24.37 -1.55 4.66
CA GLU A 255 25.76 -1.79 5.01
C GLU A 255 25.99 -2.05 6.49
N SER A 256 24.94 -1.99 7.33
CA SER A 256 25.07 -2.20 8.77
C SER A 256 24.28 -3.44 9.21
N THR A 257 24.82 -4.10 10.23
CA THR A 257 24.11 -5.16 10.95
C THR A 257 23.06 -4.60 11.93
N GLU A 258 22.80 -3.29 11.86
CA GLU A 258 21.91 -2.58 12.77
C GLU A 258 20.57 -2.34 12.08
N GLY A 259 19.51 -2.74 12.73
CA GLY A 259 18.13 -2.47 12.33
C GLY A 259 17.55 -1.28 13.08
N THR A 260 16.36 -0.87 12.68
CA THR A 260 15.60 0.16 13.39
C THR A 260 14.12 -0.22 13.43
N VAL A 261 13.44 0.21 14.47
CA VAL A 261 11.97 0.27 14.53
C VAL A 261 11.59 1.73 14.46
N VAL A 262 10.69 2.07 13.55
CA VAL A 262 10.17 3.43 13.39
C VAL A 262 8.70 3.43 13.76
N ALA A 263 8.30 4.40 14.54
CA ALA A 263 6.90 4.72 14.81
C ALA A 263 6.63 6.15 14.33
N LEU A 264 5.57 6.36 13.56
CA LEU A 264 5.20 7.68 13.06
C LEU A 264 3.74 7.98 13.36
N ARG A 265 3.48 9.16 13.90
CA ARG A 265 2.13 9.70 14.06
C ARG A 265 1.49 10.05 12.72
N PRO A 266 0.17 10.25 12.66
CA PRO A 266 -0.52 10.69 11.45
C PRO A 266 0.00 11.99 10.84
N ASP A 267 0.59 12.87 11.64
CA ASP A 267 1.21 14.12 11.17
C ASP A 267 2.64 13.93 10.65
N GLY A 268 3.19 12.71 10.76
CA GLY A 268 4.53 12.36 10.32
C GLY A 268 5.62 12.62 11.37
N THR A 269 5.27 12.98 12.61
CA THR A 269 6.24 13.13 13.69
C THR A 269 6.52 11.79 14.38
N GLU A 270 7.71 11.65 14.97
CA GLU A 270 8.07 10.50 15.79
C GLU A 270 7.56 10.70 17.23
N PRO A 271 6.87 9.70 17.84
CA PRO A 271 6.51 9.75 19.25
C PRO A 271 7.74 9.73 20.18
N TYR A 272 8.79 9.03 19.76
CA TYR A 272 10.10 9.02 20.40
C TYR A 272 11.16 9.34 19.34
N ASP A 273 12.06 10.23 19.65
CA ASP A 273 13.12 10.73 18.77
C ASP A 273 14.46 10.43 19.43
N LEU A 274 15.15 9.38 18.96
CA LEU A 274 16.39 8.87 19.55
C LEU A 274 17.55 9.87 19.46
N ASP A 275 17.61 10.68 18.40
CA ASP A 275 18.71 11.61 18.19
C ASP A 275 18.38 13.07 18.54
N GLY A 276 17.13 13.36 18.92
CA GLY A 276 16.65 14.68 19.26
C GLY A 276 16.62 15.67 18.10
N ASN A 277 16.66 15.18 16.86
CA ASN A 277 16.67 16.00 15.66
C ASN A 277 15.39 15.79 14.84
N ALA A 278 14.41 16.62 15.01
CA ALA A 278 13.11 16.57 14.31
C ALA A 278 13.17 16.60 12.77
N THR A 279 14.34 16.62 12.16
CA THR A 279 14.54 16.57 10.69
C THR A 279 15.14 15.27 10.20
N SER A 280 15.48 14.35 11.09
CA SER A 280 15.91 12.98 10.81
C SER A 280 14.93 12.01 11.45
N TYR A 281 14.76 10.85 10.84
CA TYR A 281 13.98 9.76 11.41
C TYR A 281 14.94 8.75 12.02
N SER A 282 15.22 8.91 13.30
CA SER A 282 16.18 8.07 14.04
C SER A 282 15.57 6.75 14.49
N GLY A 283 14.23 6.70 14.49
CA GLY A 283 13.47 5.54 14.89
C GLY A 283 13.10 5.49 16.37
N TYR A 284 12.19 4.57 16.68
CA TYR A 284 11.68 4.31 18.02
C TYR A 284 12.73 3.61 18.91
N ALA A 285 13.44 2.65 18.34
CA ALA A 285 14.48 1.90 19.04
C ALA A 285 15.58 1.45 18.09
N GLU A 286 16.85 1.61 18.52
CA GLU A 286 17.97 0.97 17.87
C GLU A 286 17.97 -0.53 18.15
N ILE A 287 18.12 -1.30 17.08
CA ILE A 287 18.19 -2.75 17.16
C ILE A 287 19.61 -3.16 16.75
N PRO A 288 20.32 -3.94 17.60
CA PRO A 288 21.72 -4.30 17.33
C PRO A 288 21.90 -5.24 16.12
N TRP A 289 20.80 -5.66 15.50
CA TRP A 289 20.77 -6.61 14.38
C TRP A 289 19.69 -6.25 13.37
N ASN A 290 19.71 -6.93 12.22
CA ASN A 290 18.71 -6.72 11.17
C ASN A 290 17.30 -7.03 11.67
N ALA A 291 16.38 -6.07 11.48
CA ALA A 291 14.96 -6.24 11.71
C ALA A 291 14.27 -6.46 10.35
N GLU A 292 13.97 -7.70 10.03
CA GLU A 292 13.47 -8.12 8.70
C GLU A 292 11.98 -8.49 8.73
N ALA A 293 11.31 -8.29 9.86
CA ALA A 293 9.93 -8.72 10.05
C ALA A 293 9.08 -7.59 10.64
N THR A 294 7.80 -7.58 10.31
CA THR A 294 6.83 -6.65 10.86
C THR A 294 6.81 -6.73 12.39
N PRO A 295 6.95 -5.61 13.12
CA PRO A 295 6.82 -5.62 14.56
C PRO A 295 5.36 -5.87 14.95
N VAL A 296 5.15 -6.53 16.08
CA VAL A 296 3.82 -6.75 16.63
C VAL A 296 3.66 -5.94 17.90
N VAL A 297 2.56 -5.21 18.02
CA VAL A 297 2.21 -4.46 19.22
C VAL A 297 1.08 -5.18 19.93
N ALA A 298 1.29 -5.54 21.20
CA ALA A 298 0.30 -6.27 21.99
C ALA A 298 0.51 -6.08 23.50
N ASP A 299 -0.58 -6.13 24.26
CA ASP A 299 -0.53 -6.31 25.71
C ASP A 299 -0.16 -7.78 26.00
N LEU A 300 1.14 -8.05 26.25
CA LEU A 300 1.63 -9.38 26.53
C LEU A 300 1.22 -9.92 27.91
N LEU A 301 1.15 -9.03 28.89
CA LEU A 301 0.92 -9.41 30.29
C LEU A 301 -0.57 -9.37 30.68
N GLY A 302 -1.45 -8.99 29.75
CA GLY A 302 -2.88 -8.83 30.05
C GLY A 302 -3.14 -7.76 31.10
N ASN A 303 -2.31 -6.73 31.14
CA ASN A 303 -2.35 -5.70 32.18
C ASN A 303 -2.71 -4.31 31.65
N GLY A 304 -2.97 -4.18 30.35
CA GLY A 304 -3.29 -2.91 29.67
C GLY A 304 -2.03 -2.15 29.20
N GLU A 305 -0.83 -2.71 29.35
CA GLU A 305 0.43 -2.10 28.96
C GLU A 305 0.91 -2.72 27.66
N GLN A 306 1.06 -1.91 26.62
CA GLN A 306 1.48 -2.42 25.30
C GLN A 306 2.98 -2.73 25.27
N CYS A 307 3.32 -3.76 24.54
CA CYS A 307 4.68 -4.17 24.27
C CYS A 307 4.90 -4.22 22.76
N ILE A 308 6.09 -3.86 22.31
CA ILE A 308 6.51 -3.94 20.91
C ILE A 308 7.45 -5.13 20.78
N ILE A 309 7.04 -6.12 20.01
CA ILE A 309 7.77 -7.37 19.79
C ILE A 309 8.45 -7.31 18.42
N VAL A 310 9.77 -7.39 18.40
CA VAL A 310 10.58 -7.21 17.20
C VAL A 310 11.42 -8.47 16.92
N PRO A 311 11.11 -9.21 15.85
CA PRO A 311 11.97 -10.28 15.39
C PRO A 311 13.22 -9.72 14.71
N THR A 312 14.40 -10.21 15.08
CA THR A 312 15.70 -9.73 14.56
C THR A 312 16.63 -10.87 14.20
N ARG A 313 17.66 -10.56 13.38
CA ARG A 313 18.65 -11.52 12.94
C ARG A 313 20.04 -10.90 12.86
N ASN A 314 21.04 -11.56 13.48
CA ASN A 314 22.41 -11.11 13.44
C ASN A 314 23.16 -11.51 12.15
N ASP A 315 24.39 -11.03 11.98
CA ASP A 315 25.29 -11.31 10.86
C ASP A 315 25.68 -12.79 10.70
N LYS A 316 25.53 -13.58 11.78
CA LYS A 316 25.78 -15.04 11.78
C LYS A 316 24.53 -15.84 11.42
N GLY A 317 23.41 -15.16 11.13
CA GLY A 317 22.13 -15.79 10.84
C GLY A 317 21.41 -16.36 12.06
N GLU A 318 21.77 -15.92 13.25
CA GLU A 318 21.08 -16.27 14.50
C GLU A 318 19.97 -15.28 14.77
N ASN A 319 18.82 -15.75 15.22
CA ASN A 319 17.62 -14.95 15.41
C ASN A 319 17.36 -14.69 16.88
N TYR A 320 16.79 -13.52 17.12
CA TYR A 320 16.40 -13.05 18.45
C TYR A 320 15.01 -12.43 18.37
N ILE A 321 14.29 -12.48 19.46
CA ILE A 321 13.10 -11.69 19.69
C ILE A 321 13.44 -10.68 20.75
N ILE A 322 13.17 -9.41 20.47
CA ILE A 322 13.35 -8.30 21.41
C ILE A 322 11.97 -7.73 21.73
N CYS A 323 11.75 -7.47 22.99
CA CYS A 323 10.52 -6.86 23.48
C CYS A 323 10.81 -5.53 24.17
N TYR A 324 10.10 -4.51 23.75
CA TYR A 324 10.14 -3.18 24.36
C TYR A 324 8.80 -2.85 25.00
N SER A 325 8.82 -2.07 26.10
CA SER A 325 7.63 -1.43 26.66
C SER A 325 7.20 -0.26 25.80
N SER A 326 5.91 0.04 25.73
CA SER A 326 5.43 1.32 25.19
C SER A 326 5.67 2.49 26.17
N LEU A 327 6.03 2.21 27.40
CA LEU A 327 6.25 3.21 28.44
C LEU A 327 7.74 3.41 28.69
N ASP A 328 8.13 4.68 28.79
CA ASP A 328 9.41 5.10 29.34
C ASP A 328 9.31 5.14 30.87
N LYS A 329 9.81 4.10 31.54
CA LYS A 329 9.72 3.97 33.00
C LYS A 329 10.93 4.54 33.75
N ASP A 330 12.07 4.65 33.07
CA ASP A 330 13.29 5.18 33.67
C ASP A 330 13.51 6.69 33.40
N GLY A 331 12.73 7.28 32.49
CA GLY A 331 12.68 8.72 32.23
C GLY A 331 13.76 9.21 31.27
N ASP A 332 14.38 8.30 30.53
CA ASP A 332 15.42 8.64 29.55
C ASP A 332 14.86 9.07 28.18
N LYS A 333 13.54 9.01 28.00
CA LYS A 333 12.76 9.30 26.79
C LYS A 333 12.92 8.27 25.69
N LEU A 334 13.33 7.08 26.02
CA LEU A 334 13.43 5.94 25.09
C LEU A 334 12.52 4.80 25.57
N PRO A 335 12.12 3.89 24.68
CA PRO A 335 11.37 2.72 25.10
C PRO A 335 12.24 1.75 25.90
N ASP A 336 11.74 1.30 27.06
CA ASP A 336 12.43 0.33 27.89
C ASP A 336 12.52 -1.04 27.22
N LYS A 337 13.72 -1.59 27.04
CA LYS A 337 13.88 -2.98 26.64
C LYS A 337 13.53 -3.91 27.82
N LEU A 338 12.43 -4.64 27.67
CA LEU A 338 11.96 -5.58 28.72
C LEU A 338 12.78 -6.86 28.75
N TRP A 339 13.01 -7.45 27.58
CA TRP A 339 13.79 -8.67 27.45
C TRP A 339 14.24 -8.91 26.00
N GLU A 340 15.18 -9.83 25.85
CA GLU A 340 15.72 -10.30 24.58
C GLU A 340 15.97 -11.80 24.66
N THR A 341 15.49 -12.56 23.68
CA THR A 341 15.60 -14.02 23.67
C THR A 341 16.25 -14.52 22.40
N HIS A 342 17.32 -15.27 22.54
CA HIS A 342 17.97 -15.99 21.45
C HIS A 342 17.17 -17.26 21.11
N ILE A 343 16.72 -17.38 19.88
CA ILE A 343 15.87 -18.49 19.42
C ILE A 343 16.57 -19.43 18.43
N GLY A 344 17.85 -19.17 18.14
CA GLY A 344 18.68 -19.99 17.26
C GLY A 344 18.62 -19.59 15.79
N LYS A 345 19.09 -20.47 14.91
CA LYS A 345 19.07 -20.23 13.46
C LYS A 345 17.72 -20.62 12.90
N ILE A 346 16.87 -19.67 12.69
CA ILE A 346 15.60 -19.87 12.00
C ILE A 346 15.52 -18.95 10.78
N TYR A 347 14.94 -19.44 9.69
CA TYR A 347 14.63 -18.60 8.54
C TYR A 347 13.33 -17.83 8.80
N SER A 348 13.38 -16.85 9.71
CA SER A 348 12.21 -16.01 9.98
C SER A 348 12.37 -14.67 9.28
N TYR A 349 11.91 -14.57 8.06
CA TYR A 349 11.76 -13.29 7.35
C TYR A 349 10.34 -12.74 7.48
N ARG A 350 9.56 -13.18 8.48
CA ARG A 350 8.16 -12.81 8.60
C ARG A 350 7.79 -12.61 10.06
N SER A 351 6.69 -11.91 10.29
CA SER A 351 6.18 -11.58 11.60
C SER A 351 5.93 -12.82 12.48
N VAL A 352 5.79 -12.58 13.76
CA VAL A 352 5.36 -13.53 14.78
C VAL A 352 3.86 -13.42 15.01
N VAL A 353 3.25 -14.41 15.61
CA VAL A 353 1.87 -14.36 16.10
C VAL A 353 1.90 -14.11 17.60
N VAL A 354 1.07 -13.21 18.09
CA VAL A 354 0.96 -12.89 19.52
C VAL A 354 -0.49 -13.04 19.97
N THR A 355 -0.76 -14.05 20.77
CA THR A 355 -2.09 -14.33 21.29
C THR A 355 -1.98 -15.26 22.50
N ASP A 356 -2.97 -15.22 23.37
CA ASP A 356 -3.11 -16.21 24.43
C ASP A 356 -3.56 -17.56 23.85
N ILE A 357 -2.81 -18.63 24.07
CA ILE A 357 -3.13 -19.97 23.58
C ILE A 357 -3.48 -20.96 24.69
N ASP A 358 -3.10 -20.67 25.94
CA ASP A 358 -3.14 -21.65 27.03
C ASP A 358 -4.14 -21.31 28.16
N ALA A 359 -4.82 -20.16 28.06
CA ALA A 359 -5.93 -19.84 28.93
C ALA A 359 -7.27 -20.03 28.19
N PRO A 360 -8.18 -20.85 28.72
CA PRO A 360 -9.42 -21.17 28.02
C PRO A 360 -10.40 -20.00 27.86
N ASP A 361 -10.09 -18.89 28.49
CA ASP A 361 -10.85 -17.64 28.36
C ASP A 361 -10.17 -16.61 27.47
N GLY A 362 -9.02 -16.95 26.86
CA GLY A 362 -8.23 -16.07 26.01
C GLY A 362 -7.66 -14.83 26.72
N LYS A 363 -7.60 -14.85 28.04
CA LYS A 363 -7.33 -13.66 28.89
C LYS A 363 -6.12 -13.84 29.80
N GLY A 364 -5.29 -14.81 29.48
CA GLY A 364 -3.99 -15.01 30.11
C GLY A 364 -2.95 -14.00 29.67
N GLU A 365 -1.72 -14.26 30.06
CA GLU A 365 -0.56 -13.66 29.43
C GLU A 365 -0.48 -14.21 28.01
N LYS A 366 -0.08 -13.38 27.02
CA LYS A 366 -0.04 -13.82 25.62
C LYS A 366 1.29 -14.49 25.30
N GLU A 367 1.23 -15.52 24.51
CA GLU A 367 2.39 -16.21 23.96
C GLU A 367 2.79 -15.59 22.63
N ILE A 368 4.08 -15.76 22.29
CA ILE A 368 4.68 -15.36 21.02
C ILE A 368 5.00 -16.64 20.25
N ILE A 369 4.26 -16.85 19.17
CA ILE A 369 4.34 -18.04 18.34
C ILE A 369 5.19 -17.73 17.11
N LEU A 370 6.24 -18.52 16.90
CA LEU A 370 7.22 -18.37 15.86
C LEU A 370 7.25 -19.59 14.97
N ARG A 371 7.53 -19.37 13.69
CA ARG A 371 7.98 -20.45 12.82
C ARG A 371 9.41 -20.84 13.17
N GLY A 372 9.66 -22.11 13.38
CA GLY A 372 11.00 -22.66 13.63
C GLY A 372 11.78 -23.01 12.36
N GLU A 373 12.99 -23.55 12.53
CA GLU A 373 13.87 -23.95 11.44
C GLU A 373 13.56 -25.35 10.89
N LYS A 374 14.02 -25.56 9.64
CA LYS A 374 14.00 -26.81 8.83
C LYS A 374 14.28 -28.12 9.59
N PRO A 375 13.83 -29.16 9.08
CA PRO A 375 12.50 -29.77 8.96
C PRO A 375 11.97 -30.31 10.30
N ASN A 376 12.69 -30.11 11.40
CA ASN A 376 12.40 -30.78 12.66
C ASN A 376 11.84 -29.89 13.78
N THR A 377 11.75 -28.60 13.53
CA THR A 377 11.26 -27.62 14.53
C THR A 377 10.32 -26.62 13.86
N PRO A 378 9.07 -26.99 13.57
CA PRO A 378 8.16 -26.12 12.83
C PRO A 378 7.65 -24.92 13.63
N VAL A 379 7.50 -25.05 14.95
CA VAL A 379 6.96 -23.98 15.82
C VAL A 379 7.77 -23.89 17.10
N ILE A 380 8.02 -22.66 17.51
CA ILE A 380 8.58 -22.27 18.82
C ILE A 380 7.57 -21.35 19.47
N VAL A 381 7.32 -21.52 20.76
CA VAL A 381 6.47 -20.64 21.54
C VAL A 381 7.25 -20.07 22.72
N LEU A 382 7.18 -18.74 22.88
CA LEU A 382 7.72 -18.04 24.03
C LEU A 382 6.56 -17.53 24.88
N ASP A 383 6.74 -17.53 26.20
CA ASP A 383 5.80 -16.85 27.10
C ASP A 383 5.96 -15.31 27.04
N ALA A 384 5.10 -14.59 27.73
CA ALA A 384 5.10 -13.13 27.78
C ALA A 384 6.42 -12.50 28.28
N ARG A 385 7.29 -13.30 28.89
CA ARG A 385 8.62 -12.88 29.40
C ARG A 385 9.76 -13.32 28.51
N GLY A 386 9.44 -13.83 27.33
CA GLY A 386 10.43 -14.28 26.34
C GLY A 386 11.05 -15.65 26.65
N LYS A 387 10.56 -16.41 27.61
CA LYS A 387 11.06 -17.75 27.88
C LYS A 387 10.42 -18.77 26.95
N GLU A 388 11.23 -19.62 26.31
CA GLU A 388 10.72 -20.71 25.50
C GLU A 388 9.93 -21.72 26.38
N VAL A 389 8.66 -21.90 26.04
CA VAL A 389 7.73 -22.81 26.73
C VAL A 389 7.38 -24.03 25.91
N MET A 390 7.47 -23.92 24.58
CA MET A 390 7.17 -25.04 23.69
C MET A 390 8.06 -25.00 22.43
N ARG A 391 8.44 -26.19 21.98
CA ARG A 391 9.10 -26.42 20.69
C ARG A 391 8.57 -27.71 20.09
N THR A 392 7.88 -27.60 18.96
CA THR A 392 7.32 -28.78 18.28
C THR A 392 8.38 -29.49 17.42
N GLY A 393 8.11 -30.72 17.04
CA GLY A 393 9.00 -31.54 16.21
C GLY A 393 8.24 -32.56 15.36
N ASN A 394 9.00 -33.54 14.79
CA ASN A 394 8.48 -34.68 14.01
C ASN A 394 7.75 -34.30 12.71
N THR A 395 8.25 -33.30 12.00
CA THR A 395 7.76 -32.92 10.68
C THR A 395 8.77 -33.27 9.58
N THR A 396 8.31 -33.35 8.33
CA THR A 396 9.14 -33.80 7.21
C THR A 396 9.38 -32.72 6.16
N GLY A 397 8.62 -31.61 6.18
CA GLY A 397 8.75 -30.52 5.22
C GLY A 397 9.21 -29.22 5.85
N ASP A 398 9.53 -28.25 5.01
CA ASP A 398 9.85 -26.87 5.40
C ASP A 398 8.58 -26.03 5.50
N PHE A 399 8.59 -25.08 6.40
CA PHE A 399 7.49 -24.14 6.66
C PHE A 399 7.91 -22.75 6.20
N TYR A 400 7.09 -22.08 5.38
CA TYR A 400 7.39 -20.75 4.84
C TYR A 400 6.38 -19.71 5.28
N GLY A 401 5.13 -20.10 5.53
CA GLY A 401 4.07 -19.22 6.00
C GLY A 401 4.19 -18.89 7.49
N VAL A 402 3.54 -17.80 7.91
CA VAL A 402 3.29 -17.50 9.32
C VAL A 402 2.21 -18.48 9.82
N PRO A 403 2.33 -19.07 11.01
CA PRO A 403 1.28 -19.90 11.57
C PRO A 403 -0.06 -19.15 11.68
N ALA A 404 -1.18 -19.85 11.54
CA ALA A 404 -2.46 -19.37 12.03
C ALA A 404 -2.71 -19.95 13.43
N VAL A 405 -3.45 -19.19 14.24
CA VAL A 405 -3.75 -19.58 15.63
C VAL A 405 -5.21 -19.30 15.91
N ALA A 406 -5.98 -20.33 16.19
CA ALA A 406 -7.41 -20.24 16.46
C ALA A 406 -7.87 -21.42 17.33
N ASP A 407 -8.94 -21.22 18.09
CA ASP A 407 -9.64 -22.29 18.79
C ASP A 407 -10.51 -23.05 17.76
N LEU A 408 -10.08 -24.24 17.37
CA LEU A 408 -10.75 -25.04 16.32
C LEU A 408 -11.89 -25.92 16.83
N ASP A 409 -11.85 -26.30 18.10
CA ASP A 409 -12.83 -27.23 18.68
C ASP A 409 -13.70 -26.64 19.79
N ASP A 410 -13.59 -25.31 19.97
CA ASP A 410 -14.33 -24.50 20.94
C ASP A 410 -14.13 -24.95 22.39
N ASP A 411 -12.93 -25.49 22.68
CA ASP A 411 -12.56 -25.89 24.05
C ASP A 411 -11.97 -24.73 24.87
N GLY A 412 -11.75 -23.58 24.20
CA GLY A 412 -11.21 -22.34 24.77
C GLY A 412 -9.68 -22.24 24.65
N TYR A 413 -8.99 -23.30 24.30
CA TYR A 413 -7.56 -23.29 24.01
C TYR A 413 -7.31 -23.18 22.50
N LYS A 414 -6.29 -22.47 22.10
CA LYS A 414 -6.06 -22.26 20.67
C LYS A 414 -5.08 -23.27 20.10
N GLU A 415 -5.39 -23.73 18.90
CA GLU A 415 -4.51 -24.56 18.09
C GLU A 415 -3.59 -23.73 17.22
N ILE A 416 -2.39 -24.25 16.96
CA ILE A 416 -1.37 -23.67 16.09
C ILE A 416 -1.34 -24.46 14.78
N ILE A 417 -1.58 -23.77 13.66
CA ILE A 417 -1.80 -24.35 12.34
C ILE A 417 -0.69 -23.91 11.39
N CYS A 418 -0.01 -24.86 10.75
CA CYS A 418 1.07 -24.59 9.80
C CYS A 418 0.91 -25.40 8.52
N GLY A 419 1.08 -24.73 7.39
CA GLY A 419 1.22 -25.36 6.09
C GLY A 419 2.69 -25.66 5.77
N SER A 420 2.97 -26.77 5.06
CA SER A 420 4.30 -27.25 4.73
C SER A 420 4.50 -27.50 3.24
N ASN A 421 5.74 -27.33 2.76
CA ASN A 421 6.11 -27.53 1.36
C ASN A 421 6.05 -29.01 0.91
N ASP A 422 5.91 -29.95 1.83
CA ASP A 422 5.72 -31.37 1.53
C ASP A 422 4.25 -31.77 1.30
N GLY A 423 3.34 -30.79 1.20
CA GLY A 423 1.92 -30.99 0.95
C GLY A 423 1.13 -31.40 2.18
N LYS A 424 1.57 -31.00 3.35
CA LYS A 424 0.93 -31.33 4.61
C LYS A 424 0.52 -30.08 5.38
N VAL A 425 -0.54 -30.21 6.17
CA VAL A 425 -0.92 -29.27 7.22
C VAL A 425 -0.71 -29.96 8.56
N TYR A 426 -0.07 -29.27 9.47
CA TYR A 426 0.16 -29.70 10.83
C TYR A 426 -0.62 -28.81 11.77
N VAL A 427 -1.23 -29.42 12.78
CA VAL A 427 -1.99 -28.71 13.82
C VAL A 427 -1.57 -29.25 15.17
N TRP A 428 -1.20 -28.35 16.07
CA TRP A 428 -0.81 -28.64 17.43
C TRP A 428 -1.73 -27.92 18.41
N ARG A 429 -2.01 -28.57 19.53
CA ARG A 429 -2.66 -27.95 20.69
C ARG A 429 -1.72 -26.99 21.40
N HIS A 430 -2.26 -26.17 22.27
CA HIS A 430 -1.52 -25.23 23.10
C HIS A 430 -0.35 -25.88 23.88
N ASP A 431 -0.42 -27.17 24.21
CA ASP A 431 0.61 -27.90 24.93
C ASP A 431 1.67 -28.59 24.01
N GLY A 432 1.58 -28.36 22.70
CA GLY A 432 2.49 -28.93 21.69
C GLY A 432 2.14 -30.34 21.25
N THR A 433 1.11 -30.95 21.80
CA THR A 433 0.63 -32.24 21.31
C THR A 433 -0.07 -32.12 19.97
N PRO A 434 0.00 -33.11 19.07
CA PRO A 434 -0.77 -33.07 17.83
C PRO A 434 -2.28 -32.97 18.11
N TYR A 435 -2.93 -32.10 17.42
CA TYR A 435 -4.39 -31.97 17.41
C TYR A 435 -5.03 -33.23 16.90
N LEU A 436 -5.64 -33.97 16.71
CA LEU A 436 -6.17 -35.25 16.29
C LEU A 436 -5.10 -36.25 15.78
N ARG A 437 -4.26 -35.84 14.85
CA ARG A 437 -3.25 -36.66 14.19
C ARG A 437 -2.10 -35.85 13.61
N THR A 438 -0.98 -36.49 13.28
CA THR A 438 0.15 -35.83 12.60
C THR A 438 0.58 -36.62 11.36
N PRO A 439 0.59 -36.06 10.13
CA PRO A 439 0.05 -34.71 9.81
C PRO A 439 -1.49 -34.69 9.95
N PHE A 440 -2.02 -33.50 10.20
CA PHE A 440 -3.47 -33.29 10.29
C PHE A 440 -4.16 -33.49 8.94
N PHE A 441 -3.58 -32.93 7.87
CA PHE A 441 -4.04 -33.04 6.50
C PHE A 441 -2.88 -33.29 5.55
N SER A 442 -3.11 -33.95 4.39
CA SER A 442 -2.06 -34.22 3.41
C SER A 442 -2.59 -34.28 1.98
N ARG A 443 -1.83 -33.66 1.06
CA ARG A 443 -1.98 -33.77 -0.39
C ARG A 443 -0.63 -34.02 -1.04
N VAL A 444 -0.37 -35.23 -1.45
CA VAL A 444 0.91 -35.66 -2.04
C VAL A 444 1.13 -34.95 -3.38
N GLY A 445 2.32 -34.41 -3.57
CA GLY A 445 2.73 -33.75 -4.80
C GLY A 445 2.31 -32.28 -4.91
N GLN A 446 1.75 -31.70 -3.85
CA GLN A 446 1.43 -30.28 -3.74
C GLN A 446 2.25 -29.63 -2.63
N MET A 447 2.45 -28.32 -2.71
CA MET A 447 3.09 -27.54 -1.65
C MET A 447 2.01 -26.70 -0.96
N LEU A 448 1.86 -26.84 0.36
CA LEU A 448 0.92 -26.08 1.19
C LEU A 448 1.71 -25.13 2.09
N ASN A 449 2.50 -24.25 1.49
CA ASN A 449 3.48 -23.45 2.21
C ASN A 449 3.08 -21.98 2.39
N CYS A 450 1.85 -21.61 2.10
CA CYS A 450 1.30 -20.30 2.45
C CYS A 450 0.93 -20.22 3.94
N SER A 451 0.69 -19.01 4.41
CA SER A 451 0.08 -18.79 5.72
C SER A 451 -1.39 -19.23 5.69
N PRO A 452 -1.84 -20.09 6.60
CA PRO A 452 -3.26 -20.46 6.67
C PRO A 452 -4.12 -19.29 7.12
N THR A 453 -5.38 -19.32 6.74
CA THR A 453 -6.47 -18.44 7.24
C THR A 453 -7.52 -19.31 7.89
N VAL A 454 -8.10 -18.88 9.00
CA VAL A 454 -9.13 -19.62 9.73
C VAL A 454 -10.41 -18.79 9.80
N CYS A 455 -11.54 -19.38 9.49
CA CYS A 455 -12.85 -18.74 9.59
C CYS A 455 -13.96 -19.83 9.66
N ASP A 456 -15.11 -19.47 10.17
CA ASP A 456 -16.35 -20.21 9.93
C ASP A 456 -16.85 -19.84 8.52
N LEU A 457 -16.49 -20.66 7.53
CA LEU A 457 -16.74 -20.37 6.13
C LEU A 457 -18.17 -20.67 5.70
N ASP A 458 -18.75 -21.75 6.21
CA ASP A 458 -20.09 -22.22 5.80
C ASP A 458 -21.22 -21.83 6.77
N GLY A 459 -20.89 -21.10 7.84
CA GLY A 459 -21.83 -20.54 8.81
C GLY A 459 -22.43 -21.61 9.73
N ASP A 460 -21.74 -22.77 9.89
CA ASP A 460 -22.22 -23.88 10.72
C ASP A 460 -21.77 -23.74 12.19
N GLY A 461 -20.95 -22.71 12.50
CA GLY A 461 -20.37 -22.44 13.80
C GLY A 461 -19.05 -23.19 14.05
N GLU A 462 -18.61 -24.04 13.14
CA GLU A 462 -17.30 -24.71 13.20
C GLU A 462 -16.33 -23.98 12.26
N LYS A 463 -15.08 -23.87 12.65
CA LYS A 463 -14.09 -23.14 11.85
C LYS A 463 -13.39 -24.03 10.82
N GLU A 464 -13.18 -23.50 9.63
CA GLU A 464 -12.38 -24.10 8.57
C GLU A 464 -11.00 -23.46 8.48
N ILE A 465 -10.03 -24.31 8.09
CA ILE A 465 -8.67 -23.89 7.74
C ILE A 465 -8.63 -23.71 6.22
N LEU A 466 -8.46 -22.49 5.77
CA LEU A 466 -8.24 -22.14 4.38
C LEU A 466 -6.76 -22.11 4.07
N ILE A 467 -6.33 -22.80 3.01
CA ILE A 467 -4.94 -22.82 2.60
C ILE A 467 -4.81 -22.98 1.09
N THR A 468 -3.87 -22.25 0.48
CA THR A 468 -3.56 -22.34 -0.94
C THR A 468 -2.42 -23.31 -1.21
N THR A 469 -2.41 -23.87 -2.41
CA THR A 469 -1.31 -24.72 -2.87
C THR A 469 -0.42 -23.97 -3.84
N ARG A 470 0.87 -24.29 -3.79
CA ARG A 470 1.84 -23.97 -4.82
C ARG A 470 1.97 -25.15 -5.77
N SER A 471 1.64 -24.95 -7.05
CA SER A 471 1.80 -25.98 -8.08
C SER A 471 2.38 -25.35 -9.34
N THR A 472 3.11 -26.15 -10.14
CA THR A 472 3.65 -25.71 -11.43
C THR A 472 2.60 -25.58 -12.53
N ALA A 473 1.39 -26.10 -12.30
CA ALA A 473 0.32 -26.12 -13.31
C ALA A 473 -0.96 -25.44 -12.82
N LEU A 474 -1.46 -25.76 -11.65
CA LEU A 474 -2.69 -25.23 -11.07
C LEU A 474 -2.51 -25.07 -9.57
N SER A 475 -2.92 -23.94 -9.00
CA SER A 475 -3.03 -23.77 -7.57
C SER A 475 -4.48 -24.01 -7.13
N TYR A 476 -4.65 -24.51 -5.92
CA TYR A 476 -5.95 -24.86 -5.35
C TYR A 476 -6.13 -24.16 -4.02
N ILE A 477 -7.36 -23.88 -3.67
CA ILE A 477 -7.77 -23.50 -2.32
C ILE A 477 -8.37 -24.75 -1.66
N TYR A 478 -7.91 -25.05 -0.47
CA TYR A 478 -8.53 -26.08 0.41
C TYR A 478 -9.19 -25.38 1.57
N ALA A 479 -10.43 -25.73 1.85
CA ALA A 479 -11.12 -25.44 3.11
C ALA A 479 -11.22 -26.75 3.89
N ILE A 480 -10.54 -26.83 5.01
CA ILE A 480 -10.36 -28.07 5.79
C ILE A 480 -11.09 -27.91 7.12
N LYS A 481 -12.07 -28.80 7.36
CA LYS A 481 -12.84 -28.83 8.61
C LYS A 481 -11.99 -29.33 9.78
N ARG A 482 -12.47 -29.08 10.99
CA ARG A 482 -11.78 -29.49 12.24
C ARG A 482 -11.49 -30.98 12.37
N ASP A 483 -12.19 -31.87 11.62
CA ASP A 483 -11.92 -33.31 11.58
C ASP A 483 -10.88 -33.71 10.52
N GLY A 484 -10.40 -32.74 9.72
CA GLY A 484 -9.46 -32.91 8.61
C GLY A 484 -10.11 -33.36 7.31
N SER A 485 -11.42 -33.38 7.20
CA SER A 485 -12.14 -33.45 5.93
C SER A 485 -12.15 -32.10 5.24
N CYS A 486 -12.50 -32.07 3.94
CA CYS A 486 -12.62 -30.79 3.23
C CYS A 486 -14.09 -30.42 3.05
N VAL A 487 -14.36 -29.12 3.05
CA VAL A 487 -15.67 -28.58 2.64
C VAL A 487 -15.91 -28.93 1.18
N GLY A 488 -17.10 -29.44 0.86
CA GLY A 488 -17.43 -30.02 -0.44
C GLY A 488 -17.21 -29.13 -1.66
N TYR A 489 -17.30 -27.83 -1.48
CA TYR A 489 -17.19 -26.83 -2.56
C TYR A 489 -15.74 -26.50 -2.94
N PHE A 490 -14.81 -26.65 -2.00
CA PHE A 490 -13.39 -26.38 -2.16
C PHE A 490 -12.57 -27.68 -2.19
N THR A 491 -13.15 -28.79 -2.62
CA THR A 491 -12.42 -30.05 -2.72
C THR A 491 -11.94 -30.33 -4.13
N PRO A 492 -10.71 -30.84 -4.31
CA PRO A 492 -10.18 -31.21 -5.62
C PRO A 492 -10.81 -32.47 -6.22
N ASP A 493 -11.57 -33.24 -5.47
CA ASP A 493 -12.28 -34.44 -5.96
C ASP A 493 -13.63 -34.13 -6.60
N ALA A 494 -14.12 -32.94 -6.39
CA ALA A 494 -15.24 -32.45 -7.19
C ALA A 494 -14.74 -32.26 -8.64
N THR A 495 -15.55 -32.60 -9.58
CA THR A 495 -15.28 -32.46 -11.03
C THR A 495 -14.95 -31.04 -11.48
N GLN A 496 -14.95 -30.09 -10.57
CA GLN A 496 -14.59 -28.66 -10.74
C GLN A 496 -13.85 -28.17 -9.48
N PRO A 497 -12.54 -28.35 -9.36
CA PRO A 497 -11.80 -27.72 -8.28
C PRO A 497 -11.81 -26.20 -8.45
N VAL A 498 -11.92 -25.46 -7.34
CA VAL A 498 -11.61 -24.03 -7.36
C VAL A 498 -10.13 -23.89 -7.61
N SER A 499 -9.75 -23.60 -8.86
CA SER A 499 -8.37 -23.48 -9.27
C SER A 499 -8.02 -22.03 -9.53
N ILE A 500 -6.87 -21.61 -9.00
CA ILE A 500 -6.28 -20.36 -9.35
C ILE A 500 -5.32 -20.63 -10.52
N PRO A 501 -5.52 -20.07 -11.74
CA PRO A 501 -4.61 -20.28 -12.84
C PRO A 501 -3.24 -19.76 -12.47
N TYR A 502 -2.27 -20.60 -12.69
CA TYR A 502 -0.86 -20.27 -12.59
C TYR A 502 -0.33 -19.94 -13.97
N THR A 503 0.24 -18.78 -14.17
CA THR A 503 0.98 -18.44 -15.38
C THR A 503 2.46 -18.72 -15.21
N ASN A 504 3.01 -19.37 -16.17
CA ASN A 504 4.31 -19.94 -16.45
C ASN A 504 5.58 -19.15 -16.01
N ALA A 505 5.64 -18.48 -14.88
CA ALA A 505 6.90 -17.97 -14.37
C ALA A 505 7.63 -19.08 -13.61
N PRO A 506 8.80 -19.58 -14.06
CA PRO A 506 9.54 -20.60 -13.35
C PRO A 506 9.96 -20.09 -11.97
N GLY A 507 9.50 -20.76 -10.91
CA GLY A 507 9.89 -20.48 -9.54
C GLY A 507 8.91 -19.66 -8.71
N SER A 508 7.87 -19.09 -9.29
CA SER A 508 6.86 -18.32 -8.58
C SER A 508 5.64 -19.17 -8.23
N GLY A 509 5.46 -19.47 -6.97
CA GLY A 509 4.23 -20.07 -6.45
C GLY A 509 3.33 -19.00 -5.84
N ILE A 510 2.06 -19.30 -5.66
CA ILE A 510 1.18 -18.46 -4.86
C ILE A 510 1.52 -18.72 -3.40
N GLU A 511 2.28 -17.82 -2.80
CA GLU A 511 2.60 -17.82 -1.37
C GLU A 511 1.72 -16.83 -0.60
N HIS A 512 0.57 -16.44 -1.19
CA HIS A 512 -0.31 -15.42 -0.64
C HIS A 512 -1.28 -16.02 0.37
N PRO A 513 -1.45 -15.39 1.53
CA PRO A 513 -2.56 -15.65 2.41
C PRO A 513 -3.89 -15.32 1.73
N ILE A 514 -4.93 -16.01 2.15
CA ILE A 514 -6.31 -15.79 1.72
C ILE A 514 -6.90 -14.70 2.61
N SER A 515 -7.59 -13.72 2.02
CA SER A 515 -8.44 -12.81 2.76
C SER A 515 -9.88 -13.30 2.74
N VAL A 516 -10.55 -13.13 3.85
CA VAL A 516 -11.94 -13.51 4.04
C VAL A 516 -12.71 -12.31 4.59
N GLY A 517 -13.91 -12.07 4.09
CA GLY A 517 -14.76 -10.99 4.55
C GLY A 517 -16.07 -10.94 3.80
N ASP A 518 -17.09 -10.36 4.39
CA ASP A 518 -18.39 -10.10 3.74
C ASP A 518 -18.26 -8.91 2.79
N ILE A 519 -17.76 -9.17 1.56
CA ILE A 519 -17.54 -8.10 0.59
C ILE A 519 -18.82 -7.68 -0.13
N ASN A 520 -19.84 -8.51 -0.13
CA ASN A 520 -21.08 -8.26 -0.85
C ASN A 520 -22.24 -7.78 0.06
N GLY A 521 -22.07 -7.82 1.39
CA GLY A 521 -23.02 -7.35 2.38
C GLY A 521 -24.17 -8.33 2.64
N ASP A 522 -24.00 -9.64 2.35
CA ASP A 522 -25.04 -10.65 2.55
C ASP A 522 -24.96 -11.36 3.91
N GLY A 523 -23.94 -11.02 4.72
CA GLY A 523 -23.71 -11.58 6.05
C GLY A 523 -22.96 -12.91 6.04
N GLN A 524 -22.43 -13.34 4.88
CA GLN A 524 -21.60 -14.52 4.75
C GLN A 524 -20.21 -14.12 4.21
N PRO A 525 -19.14 -14.81 4.62
CA PRO A 525 -17.81 -14.41 4.19
C PRO A 525 -17.51 -14.86 2.75
N GLU A 526 -16.86 -13.99 1.99
CA GLU A 526 -16.24 -14.31 0.71
C GLU A 526 -14.78 -14.62 0.85
N VAL A 527 -14.26 -15.40 -0.09
CA VAL A 527 -12.85 -15.79 -0.20
C VAL A 527 -12.20 -14.98 -1.31
N VAL A 528 -11.21 -14.17 -0.98
CA VAL A 528 -10.48 -13.32 -1.94
C VAL A 528 -9.02 -13.73 -2.00
N VAL A 529 -8.52 -13.90 -3.22
CA VAL A 529 -7.12 -14.32 -3.45
C VAL A 529 -6.47 -13.45 -4.52
N LEU A 530 -5.26 -13.02 -4.23
CA LEU A 530 -4.36 -12.39 -5.18
C LEU A 530 -3.46 -13.47 -5.79
N GLY A 531 -3.53 -13.67 -7.10
CA GLY A 531 -2.60 -14.49 -7.88
C GLY A 531 -1.59 -13.62 -8.61
N ASN A 532 -0.61 -14.23 -9.27
CA ASN A 532 0.43 -13.50 -10.01
C ASN A 532 -0.11 -12.60 -11.12
N GLU A 533 -1.23 -12.96 -11.73
CA GLU A 533 -1.83 -12.22 -12.84
C GLU A 533 -3.35 -12.05 -12.70
N CYS A 534 -3.90 -12.28 -11.53
CA CYS A 534 -5.34 -12.14 -11.33
C CYS A 534 -5.71 -11.87 -9.86
N VAL A 535 -6.82 -11.17 -9.67
CA VAL A 535 -7.56 -11.15 -8.40
C VAL A 535 -8.87 -11.88 -8.61
N ARG A 536 -9.21 -12.74 -7.68
CA ARG A 536 -10.43 -13.54 -7.72
C ARG A 536 -11.17 -13.52 -6.40
N ALA A 537 -12.47 -13.50 -6.49
CA ALA A 537 -13.34 -13.66 -5.33
C ALA A 537 -14.38 -14.77 -5.57
N TRP A 538 -14.66 -15.53 -4.52
CA TRP A 538 -15.68 -16.57 -4.48
C TRP A 538 -16.56 -16.39 -3.25
N THR A 539 -17.82 -16.77 -3.38
CA THR A 539 -18.72 -16.88 -2.23
C THR A 539 -18.26 -18.01 -1.30
N HIS A 540 -18.77 -18.03 -0.08
CA HIS A 540 -18.56 -19.11 0.89
C HIS A 540 -18.92 -20.50 0.32
N THR A 541 -19.79 -20.59 -0.68
CA THR A 541 -20.13 -21.85 -1.37
C THR A 541 -19.25 -22.17 -2.58
N GLY A 542 -18.17 -21.42 -2.82
CA GLY A 542 -17.24 -21.63 -3.93
C GLY A 542 -17.74 -21.15 -5.30
N THR A 543 -18.80 -20.35 -5.34
CA THR A 543 -19.24 -19.72 -6.59
C THR A 543 -18.36 -18.53 -6.92
N LEU A 544 -17.79 -18.50 -8.12
CA LEU A 544 -16.94 -17.38 -8.56
C LEU A 544 -17.80 -16.11 -8.69
N ILE A 545 -17.40 -15.04 -8.01
CA ILE A 545 -18.00 -13.71 -8.10
C ILE A 545 -17.38 -12.98 -9.27
N PHE A 546 -16.04 -12.84 -9.28
CA PHE A 546 -15.32 -12.26 -10.38
C PHE A 546 -13.92 -12.87 -10.56
N ASP A 547 -13.39 -12.73 -11.77
CA ASP A 547 -12.01 -13.06 -12.16
C ASP A 547 -11.41 -11.85 -12.90
N ARG A 548 -10.64 -11.04 -12.19
CA ARG A 548 -9.96 -9.87 -12.76
C ARG A 548 -8.57 -10.26 -13.23
N ASN A 549 -8.39 -10.29 -14.55
CA ASN A 549 -7.09 -10.50 -15.16
C ASN A 549 -6.24 -9.24 -15.04
N LEU A 550 -5.04 -9.39 -14.49
CA LEU A 550 -4.04 -8.34 -14.34
C LEU A 550 -2.91 -8.46 -15.39
N SER A 551 -2.92 -9.51 -16.23
CA SER A 551 -1.92 -9.71 -17.29
C SER A 551 -1.98 -8.55 -18.28
N GLY A 552 -0.84 -7.92 -18.55
CA GLY A 552 -0.75 -6.73 -19.42
C GLY A 552 -0.73 -5.40 -18.68
N LEU A 553 -1.08 -5.35 -17.40
CA LEU A 553 -0.77 -4.21 -16.54
C LEU A 553 0.73 -4.19 -16.16
N PHE A 554 1.43 -5.32 -16.34
CA PHE A 554 2.79 -5.55 -15.86
C PHE A 554 3.68 -6.11 -16.96
N PRO A 555 4.28 -5.29 -17.83
CA PRO A 555 5.22 -5.78 -18.83
C PRO A 555 6.56 -6.17 -18.15
N ASN A 556 6.83 -7.48 -18.11
CA ASN A 556 8.16 -8.09 -18.00
C ASN A 556 8.93 -8.04 -16.67
N GLU A 557 8.34 -7.94 -15.51
CA GLU A 557 9.12 -8.08 -14.29
C GLU A 557 9.00 -9.47 -13.66
N GLN A 558 10.08 -10.25 -13.83
CA GLN A 558 10.25 -11.62 -13.33
C GLN A 558 10.32 -11.74 -11.80
N TRP A 559 10.21 -10.63 -11.04
CA TRP A 559 10.51 -10.56 -9.61
C TRP A 559 9.36 -10.06 -8.72
N ALA A 560 8.24 -9.68 -9.31
CA ALA A 560 7.08 -9.24 -8.55
C ALA A 560 6.29 -10.44 -7.97
N ILE A 561 6.93 -11.22 -7.14
CA ILE A 561 6.21 -12.15 -6.26
C ILE A 561 5.67 -11.29 -5.13
N ASN A 562 4.48 -10.76 -5.31
CA ASN A 562 3.77 -10.12 -4.23
C ASN A 562 3.39 -11.17 -3.19
N MET A 563 3.96 -11.06 -2.03
CA MET A 563 3.56 -11.87 -0.88
C MET A 563 2.39 -11.22 -0.13
N ALA A 564 1.73 -10.26 -0.76
CA ALA A 564 0.70 -9.45 -0.15
C ALA A 564 -0.64 -10.18 -0.04
N THR A 565 -1.23 -10.08 1.10
CA THR A 565 -2.63 -10.41 1.32
C THR A 565 -3.49 -9.29 0.75
N PRO A 566 -4.56 -9.55 -0.03
CA PRO A 566 -5.53 -8.52 -0.36
C PRO A 566 -6.15 -7.93 0.90
N ILE A 567 -6.33 -6.62 0.93
CA ILE A 567 -7.04 -5.94 2.02
C ILE A 567 -8.48 -5.74 1.62
N LEU A 568 -9.41 -5.93 2.54
CA LEU A 568 -10.85 -5.81 2.32
C LEU A 568 -11.37 -4.66 3.18
N ALA A 569 -11.59 -3.51 2.56
CA ALA A 569 -12.03 -2.29 3.25
C ALA A 569 -12.68 -1.30 2.28
N ASP A 570 -13.62 -0.50 2.76
CA ASP A 570 -14.14 0.65 2.01
C ASP A 570 -13.02 1.70 1.85
N VAL A 571 -12.71 2.06 0.61
CA VAL A 571 -11.71 3.09 0.29
C VAL A 571 -12.24 4.18 -0.63
N ASP A 572 -13.53 4.17 -0.94
CA ASP A 572 -14.16 5.20 -1.77
C ASP A 572 -15.36 5.91 -1.11
N GLY A 573 -15.78 5.46 0.07
CA GLY A 573 -16.82 6.08 0.89
C GLY A 573 -18.24 5.63 0.60
N TYR A 574 -18.43 4.67 -0.31
CA TYR A 574 -19.77 4.12 -0.58
C TYR A 574 -20.23 3.16 0.51
N GLY A 575 -19.32 2.70 1.36
CA GLY A 575 -19.62 1.77 2.47
C GLY A 575 -19.71 0.31 2.04
N SER A 576 -19.44 0.01 0.78
CA SER A 576 -19.19 -1.36 0.29
C SER A 576 -17.70 -1.68 0.48
N ILE A 577 -17.39 -2.96 0.67
CA ILE A 577 -16.02 -3.40 0.82
C ILE A 577 -15.34 -3.46 -0.54
N ASP A 578 -14.20 -2.79 -0.67
CA ASP A 578 -13.32 -2.84 -1.82
C ASP A 578 -12.14 -3.78 -1.56
N ILE A 579 -11.51 -4.27 -2.63
CA ILE A 579 -10.35 -5.16 -2.57
C ILE A 579 -9.12 -4.34 -2.93
N VAL A 580 -8.25 -4.09 -1.95
CA VAL A 580 -7.03 -3.29 -2.09
C VAL A 580 -5.82 -4.21 -2.14
N PHE A 581 -4.96 -4.02 -3.12
CA PHE A 581 -3.72 -4.79 -3.30
C PHE A 581 -2.68 -3.94 -4.02
N HIS A 582 -1.43 -4.35 -3.96
CA HIS A 582 -0.37 -3.67 -4.71
C HIS A 582 0.28 -4.58 -5.74
N GLN A 583 0.88 -3.95 -6.74
CA GLN A 583 1.77 -4.59 -7.70
C GLN A 583 2.88 -3.60 -8.04
N ASP A 584 4.13 -4.00 -7.86
CA ASP A 584 5.28 -3.11 -7.96
C ASP A 584 5.10 -1.91 -7.02
N LYS A 585 5.12 -0.71 -7.51
CA LYS A 585 4.90 0.54 -6.76
C LYS A 585 3.45 1.05 -6.79
N LEU A 586 2.56 0.34 -7.45
CA LEU A 586 1.18 0.76 -7.65
C LEU A 586 0.24 0.02 -6.70
N ILE A 587 -0.68 0.76 -6.08
CA ILE A 587 -1.71 0.23 -5.20
C ILE A 587 -3.05 0.36 -5.92
N TYR A 588 -3.69 -0.76 -6.14
CA TYR A 588 -4.97 -0.90 -6.84
C TYR A 588 -6.10 -1.07 -5.84
N ALA A 589 -7.30 -0.66 -6.24
CA ALA A 589 -8.54 -1.00 -5.55
C ALA A 589 -9.60 -1.43 -6.57
N LEU A 590 -10.30 -2.52 -6.26
CA LEU A 590 -11.42 -3.03 -7.03
C LEU A 590 -12.68 -3.05 -6.16
N HIS A 591 -13.81 -2.72 -6.73
CA HIS A 591 -15.09 -2.99 -6.11
C HIS A 591 -15.35 -4.50 -5.95
N ASN A 592 -16.30 -4.87 -5.14
CA ASN A 592 -16.70 -6.26 -4.87
C ASN A 592 -17.15 -7.06 -6.11
N ASP A 593 -17.38 -6.39 -7.25
CA ASP A 593 -17.68 -7.00 -8.55
C ASP A 593 -16.46 -7.10 -9.48
N GLY A 594 -15.27 -6.69 -9.01
CA GLY A 594 -14.02 -6.69 -9.76
C GLY A 594 -13.82 -5.50 -10.70
N THR A 595 -14.67 -4.48 -10.67
CA THR A 595 -14.48 -3.23 -11.41
C THR A 595 -13.52 -2.28 -10.69
N ASP A 596 -12.86 -1.41 -11.46
CA ASP A 596 -11.85 -0.50 -10.90
C ASP A 596 -12.50 0.60 -10.03
N VAL A 597 -11.96 0.82 -8.83
CA VAL A 597 -12.30 1.97 -7.99
C VAL A 597 -11.67 3.22 -8.57
N LYS A 598 -12.43 4.31 -8.58
CA LYS A 598 -11.98 5.59 -9.13
C LYS A 598 -10.86 6.19 -8.30
N GLY A 599 -9.85 6.78 -8.96
CA GLY A 599 -8.69 7.38 -8.29
C GLY A 599 -7.53 6.41 -8.05
N TYR A 600 -7.69 5.16 -8.42
CA TYR A 600 -6.65 4.13 -8.34
C TYR A 600 -6.11 3.76 -9.73
N PRO A 601 -4.87 3.20 -9.80
CA PRO A 601 -3.95 2.95 -8.71
C PRO A 601 -3.31 4.21 -8.12
N LEU A 602 -2.97 4.16 -6.82
CA LEU A 602 -2.05 5.09 -6.17
C LEU A 602 -0.62 4.70 -6.53
N SER A 603 0.34 5.62 -6.39
CA SER A 603 1.74 5.34 -6.74
C SER A 603 2.68 5.67 -5.59
N ALA A 604 3.40 4.69 -5.08
CA ALA A 604 4.55 4.90 -4.21
C ALA A 604 5.78 5.37 -5.01
N PRO A 605 6.79 5.98 -4.38
CA PRO A 605 8.04 6.35 -5.03
C PRO A 605 8.80 5.17 -5.62
N ALA A 606 8.87 4.04 -4.90
CA ALA A 606 9.58 2.84 -5.32
C ALA A 606 8.73 1.57 -5.12
N HIS A 607 9.32 0.41 -5.42
CA HIS A 607 8.68 -0.90 -5.32
C HIS A 607 8.22 -1.21 -3.88
N ILE A 608 6.99 -1.69 -3.72
CA ILE A 608 6.43 -2.20 -2.47
C ILE A 608 6.64 -3.71 -2.46
N SER A 609 7.39 -4.23 -1.48
CA SER A 609 7.72 -5.67 -1.43
C SER A 609 6.74 -6.50 -0.61
N ASN A 610 6.10 -5.89 0.39
CA ASN A 610 5.23 -6.61 1.32
C ASN A 610 3.78 -6.15 1.16
N GLY A 611 3.00 -5.95 2.14
CA GLY A 611 1.60 -5.57 1.99
C GLY A 611 1.34 -4.07 2.12
N VAL A 612 0.09 -3.73 1.97
CA VAL A 612 -0.48 -2.43 2.35
C VAL A 612 -1.37 -2.63 3.58
N CYS A 613 -1.56 -1.57 4.35
CA CYS A 613 -2.46 -1.56 5.49
C CYS A 613 -3.55 -0.51 5.24
N VAL A 614 -4.77 -0.79 5.70
CA VAL A 614 -5.89 0.17 5.69
C VAL A 614 -6.38 0.35 7.11
N SER A 615 -6.46 1.59 7.57
CA SER A 615 -6.84 1.94 8.93
C SER A 615 -7.24 3.41 9.02
N ASP A 616 -8.14 3.75 9.91
CA ASP A 616 -8.39 5.13 10.33
C ASP A 616 -7.27 5.53 11.33
N MET A 617 -6.30 6.30 10.84
CA MET A 617 -5.12 6.66 11.63
C MET A 617 -5.35 7.89 12.51
N ASP A 618 -6.01 8.91 11.97
CA ASP A 618 -6.20 10.19 12.66
C ASP A 618 -7.58 10.33 13.31
N SER A 619 -8.33 9.22 13.36
CA SER A 619 -9.66 9.13 13.97
C SER A 619 -10.69 10.11 13.38
N ASP A 620 -10.56 10.44 12.10
CA ASP A 620 -11.50 11.31 11.40
C ASP A 620 -12.73 10.55 10.87
N GLY A 621 -12.78 9.23 11.05
CA GLY A 621 -13.85 8.33 10.62
C GLY A 621 -13.68 7.84 9.19
N LYS A 622 -12.54 8.12 8.56
CA LYS A 622 -12.19 7.66 7.22
C LYS A 622 -10.96 6.76 7.25
N ASN A 623 -10.86 5.92 6.25
CA ASN A 623 -9.72 5.03 6.08
C ASN A 623 -8.55 5.72 5.39
N GLU A 624 -7.35 5.49 5.87
CA GLU A 624 -6.10 5.74 5.19
C GLU A 624 -5.51 4.45 4.63
N ILE A 625 -4.77 4.57 3.52
CA ILE A 625 -3.95 3.49 2.96
C ILE A 625 -2.50 3.79 3.26
N ILE A 626 -1.82 2.83 3.87
CA ILE A 626 -0.42 2.93 4.27
C ILE A 626 0.40 1.90 3.51
N ALA A 627 1.54 2.30 3.00
CA ALA A 627 2.50 1.43 2.35
C ALA A 627 3.94 1.83 2.66
N VAL A 628 4.86 0.87 2.58
CA VAL A 628 6.30 1.10 2.72
C VAL A 628 6.99 0.56 1.48
N ASP A 629 7.84 1.37 0.87
CA ASP A 629 8.59 0.96 -0.31
C ASP A 629 10.04 0.53 0.01
N ASN A 630 10.69 -0.12 -0.94
CA ASN A 630 12.05 -0.64 -0.76
C ASN A 630 13.13 0.43 -0.61
N ASP A 631 12.86 1.66 -1.02
CA ASP A 631 13.77 2.78 -0.86
C ASP A 631 13.62 3.47 0.51
N GLY A 632 12.75 2.91 1.37
CA GLY A 632 12.52 3.39 2.73
C GLY A 632 11.58 4.59 2.80
N SER A 633 10.67 4.72 1.84
CA SER A 633 9.61 5.72 1.93
C SER A 633 8.39 5.11 2.59
N ILE A 634 7.89 5.77 3.61
CA ILE A 634 6.59 5.49 4.21
C ILE A 634 5.58 6.39 3.54
N CYS A 635 4.55 5.80 2.97
CA CYS A 635 3.49 6.47 2.24
C CYS A 635 2.16 6.32 2.97
N ALA A 636 1.39 7.40 3.04
CA ALA A 636 0.03 7.36 3.56
C ALA A 636 -0.89 8.23 2.68
N TRP A 637 -2.04 7.72 2.30
CA TRP A 637 -3.04 8.43 1.51
C TRP A 637 -4.36 8.48 2.25
N LYS A 638 -4.96 9.67 2.29
CA LYS A 638 -6.34 9.83 2.75
C LYS A 638 -7.29 9.30 1.70
N THR A 639 -8.31 8.58 2.13
CA THR A 639 -9.39 8.10 1.25
C THR A 639 -10.74 8.69 1.67
N ASP A 640 -11.80 8.33 0.99
CA ASP A 640 -13.17 8.65 1.42
C ASP A 640 -13.83 7.46 2.14
N GLY A 641 -13.13 6.32 2.24
CA GLY A 641 -13.61 5.08 2.84
C GLY A 641 -13.97 5.24 4.31
N LYS A 642 -15.00 4.54 4.74
CA LYS A 642 -15.51 4.61 6.12
C LYS A 642 -14.72 3.68 7.03
N SER A 643 -14.24 4.19 8.15
CA SER A 643 -13.48 3.41 9.14
C SER A 643 -14.28 2.25 9.77
N THR A 644 -15.60 2.28 9.69
CA THR A 644 -16.48 1.20 10.15
C THR A 644 -16.68 0.08 9.13
N ALA A 645 -16.10 0.19 7.94
CA ALA A 645 -16.23 -0.76 6.85
C ALA A 645 -14.85 -1.33 6.49
N ILE A 646 -14.28 -2.10 7.41
CA ILE A 646 -13.04 -2.86 7.26
C ILE A 646 -13.35 -4.31 7.63
N GLU A 647 -13.18 -5.23 6.68
CA GLU A 647 -13.32 -6.66 6.92
C GLU A 647 -11.96 -7.36 7.09
N TRP A 648 -10.91 -6.84 6.41
CA TRP A 648 -9.56 -7.36 6.48
C TRP A 648 -8.55 -6.21 6.27
N GLY A 649 -8.17 -5.52 7.33
CA GLY A 649 -7.40 -4.26 7.25
C GLY A 649 -5.88 -4.41 7.12
N ARG A 650 -5.33 -5.60 7.36
CA ARG A 650 -3.87 -5.89 7.37
C ARG A 650 -3.59 -7.35 6.98
N SER A 651 -2.35 -7.70 6.68
CA SER A 651 -1.99 -8.97 6.04
C SER A 651 -2.39 -10.24 6.81
N ARG A 652 -2.50 -10.16 8.12
CA ARG A 652 -2.84 -11.30 8.98
C ARG A 652 -4.06 -11.05 9.83
N PHE A 653 -4.94 -10.18 9.36
CA PHE A 653 -6.23 -9.83 9.91
C PHE A 653 -6.16 -8.92 11.14
N ASP A 654 -5.70 -9.39 12.28
CA ASP A 654 -5.76 -8.69 13.56
C ASP A 654 -4.39 -8.13 14.02
N THR A 655 -4.36 -7.41 15.13
CA THR A 655 -3.15 -6.83 15.71
C THR A 655 -2.15 -7.88 16.21
N GLY A 656 -2.62 -9.09 16.54
CA GLY A 656 -1.80 -10.22 16.95
C GLY A 656 -1.30 -11.08 15.80
N PHE A 657 -1.70 -10.79 14.56
CA PHE A 657 -1.37 -11.56 13.35
C PHE A 657 -1.84 -13.01 13.40
N THR A 658 -2.97 -13.29 14.05
CA THR A 658 -3.47 -14.66 14.27
C THR A 658 -3.86 -15.38 12.98
N GLY A 659 -4.29 -14.62 11.95
CA GLY A 659 -4.84 -15.18 10.71
C GLY A 659 -6.22 -15.82 10.90
N GLU A 660 -6.89 -15.55 11.99
CA GLU A 660 -8.27 -15.93 12.25
C GLU A 660 -9.21 -14.79 11.89
N TYR A 661 -10.10 -14.99 10.92
CA TYR A 661 -11.12 -14.00 10.55
C TYR A 661 -12.23 -13.98 11.59
N VAL A 662 -12.55 -12.77 12.01
CA VAL A 662 -13.61 -12.45 12.96
C VAL A 662 -14.51 -11.43 12.30
N PRO A 663 -15.78 -11.78 11.99
CA PRO A 663 -16.71 -10.81 11.43
C PRO A 663 -16.82 -9.54 12.29
N HIS A 664 -16.76 -8.39 11.63
CA HIS A 664 -16.84 -7.08 12.30
C HIS A 664 -15.80 -6.89 13.40
N TYR A 665 -14.54 -7.32 13.15
CA TYR A 665 -13.42 -7.09 14.05
C TYR A 665 -13.20 -5.59 14.24
N GLU A 666 -13.04 -5.18 15.47
CA GLU A 666 -12.66 -3.82 15.85
C GLU A 666 -11.33 -3.87 16.60
N ASP A 667 -10.47 -2.89 16.40
CA ASP A 667 -9.25 -2.74 17.21
C ASP A 667 -9.61 -2.47 18.68
N PRO A 668 -8.74 -2.79 19.64
CA PRO A 668 -8.96 -2.46 21.06
C PRO A 668 -9.35 -0.99 21.23
N LYS A 669 -10.40 -0.73 22.00
CA LYS A 669 -10.92 0.63 22.19
C LYS A 669 -10.47 1.21 23.51
N GLU A 670 -9.76 2.32 23.44
CA GLU A 670 -9.42 3.08 24.62
C GLU A 670 -10.31 4.29 24.83
N LEU A 671 -10.61 4.56 26.08
CA LEU A 671 -11.47 5.66 26.50
C LEU A 671 -10.72 6.56 27.48
N THR A 672 -10.35 7.72 27.00
CA THR A 672 -9.65 8.77 27.78
C THR A 672 -10.58 9.89 28.23
N ALA A 673 -11.83 9.87 27.79
CA ALA A 673 -12.88 10.84 28.15
C ALA A 673 -14.19 10.13 28.48
N SER A 674 -15.10 10.84 29.15
CA SER A 674 -16.42 10.29 29.47
C SER A 674 -17.24 10.03 28.23
N THR A 675 -17.75 8.78 28.10
CA THR A 675 -18.46 8.28 26.96
C THR A 675 -19.66 7.45 27.39
N GLU A 676 -20.79 7.56 26.69
CA GLU A 676 -21.96 6.69 26.90
C GLU A 676 -22.06 5.65 25.77
N TRP A 677 -22.34 4.39 26.13
CA TRP A 677 -22.54 3.31 25.18
C TRP A 677 -23.89 3.43 24.47
N GLY A 678 -23.86 3.42 23.15
CA GLY A 678 -25.05 3.52 22.31
C GLY A 678 -25.88 2.23 22.20
N GLY A 679 -25.31 1.08 22.59
CA GLY A 679 -25.85 -0.28 22.47
C GLY A 679 -25.16 -1.06 21.36
N GLY A 680 -25.23 -2.39 21.41
CA GLY A 680 -24.66 -3.31 20.42
C GLY A 680 -23.54 -4.19 20.97
N ALA A 681 -22.85 -4.88 20.06
CA ALA A 681 -21.71 -5.74 20.35
C ALA A 681 -20.39 -4.98 20.20
N PHE A 682 -19.35 -5.47 20.90
CA PHE A 682 -17.98 -5.06 20.71
C PHE A 682 -17.05 -6.28 20.70
N THR A 683 -16.14 -6.33 19.76
CA THR A 683 -15.40 -7.56 19.40
C THR A 683 -13.95 -7.54 19.86
N ASN A 684 -13.55 -6.61 20.74
CA ASN A 684 -12.19 -6.51 21.27
C ASN A 684 -12.16 -5.97 22.72
N ASP A 685 -10.98 -5.71 23.23
CA ASP A 685 -10.78 -5.15 24.56
C ASP A 685 -11.26 -3.69 24.65
N ILE A 686 -11.85 -3.32 25.78
CA ILE A 686 -12.19 -1.94 26.10
C ILE A 686 -11.34 -1.50 27.29
N ILE A 687 -10.59 -0.42 27.13
CA ILE A 687 -9.68 0.10 28.14
C ILE A 687 -10.19 1.46 28.61
N VAL A 688 -10.70 1.54 29.83
CA VAL A 688 -11.16 2.80 30.42
C VAL A 688 -10.01 3.41 31.22
N ARG A 689 -9.24 4.30 30.56
CA ARG A 689 -8.06 4.93 31.15
C ARG A 689 -8.40 6.12 32.02
N SER A 690 -9.33 6.95 31.57
CA SER A 690 -9.81 8.10 32.34
C SER A 690 -11.25 8.46 31.98
N GLY A 691 -11.90 9.30 32.76
CA GLY A 691 -13.31 9.63 32.55
C GLY A 691 -14.26 8.49 32.95
N THR A 692 -15.49 8.54 32.47
CA THR A 692 -16.52 7.54 32.76
C THR A 692 -17.04 6.87 31.50
N PHE A 693 -16.85 5.56 31.39
CA PHE A 693 -17.55 4.75 30.40
C PHE A 693 -18.89 4.29 30.99
N LYS A 694 -19.97 4.80 30.44
CA LYS A 694 -21.32 4.56 30.97
C LYS A 694 -22.14 3.67 30.09
N ILE A 695 -22.75 2.63 30.67
CA ILE A 695 -23.75 1.79 30.02
C ILE A 695 -25.13 2.23 30.57
N PRO A 696 -25.88 3.07 29.84
CA PRO A 696 -27.10 3.65 30.34
C PRO A 696 -28.28 2.67 30.31
N SER A 697 -29.37 3.01 31.02
CA SER A 697 -30.56 2.19 31.11
C SER A 697 -31.15 1.82 29.76
N GLY A 698 -31.49 0.54 29.61
CA GLY A 698 -32.03 -0.02 28.35
C GLY A 698 -30.99 -0.25 27.24
N LYS A 699 -29.70 -0.05 27.53
CA LYS A 699 -28.59 -0.38 26.59
C LYS A 699 -27.88 -1.63 27.05
N THR A 700 -27.44 -2.41 26.07
CA THR A 700 -26.62 -3.60 26.29
C THR A 700 -25.32 -3.45 25.56
N LEU A 701 -24.21 -3.72 26.26
CA LEU A 701 -22.90 -3.98 25.67
C LEU A 701 -22.70 -5.49 25.62
N GLN A 702 -22.66 -6.06 24.43
CA GLN A 702 -22.36 -7.47 24.22
C GLN A 702 -20.89 -7.61 23.91
N MET A 703 -20.11 -8.14 24.84
CA MET A 703 -18.70 -8.46 24.59
C MET A 703 -18.60 -9.80 23.87
N ARG A 704 -17.57 -9.94 23.04
CA ARG A 704 -17.19 -11.24 22.48
C ARG A 704 -16.36 -12.04 23.50
N ASP A 705 -16.44 -13.37 23.43
CA ASP A 705 -15.58 -14.27 24.22
C ASP A 705 -14.11 -13.99 23.92
N GLY A 706 -13.28 -14.06 24.96
CA GLY A 706 -11.85 -13.80 24.86
C GLY A 706 -11.43 -12.35 25.10
N TYR A 707 -12.36 -11.40 25.17
CA TYR A 707 -12.04 -9.98 25.35
C TYR A 707 -12.48 -9.43 26.70
N ARG A 708 -11.81 -8.36 27.15
CA ARG A 708 -11.90 -7.84 28.52
C ARG A 708 -12.22 -6.34 28.55
N ILE A 709 -12.85 -5.91 29.61
CA ILE A 709 -12.97 -4.49 29.96
C ILE A 709 -11.95 -4.20 31.08
N TYR A 710 -10.96 -3.36 30.78
CA TYR A 710 -9.97 -2.87 31.73
C TYR A 710 -10.44 -1.52 32.28
N VAL A 711 -10.41 -1.34 33.60
CA VAL A 711 -10.67 -0.06 34.23
C VAL A 711 -9.41 0.35 34.98
N LEU A 712 -8.65 1.27 34.39
CA LEU A 712 -7.34 1.68 34.87
C LEU A 712 -7.46 2.78 35.97
N GLU A 713 -6.34 3.20 36.53
CA GLU A 713 -6.28 4.31 37.48
C GLU A 713 -6.87 5.58 36.86
N GLY A 714 -7.85 6.19 37.53
CA GLY A 714 -8.55 7.38 37.03
C GLY A 714 -9.74 7.10 36.11
N GLY A 715 -9.88 5.88 35.60
CA GLY A 715 -11.03 5.44 34.79
C GLY A 715 -12.23 5.00 35.66
N THR A 716 -13.42 5.14 35.14
CA THR A 716 -14.65 4.67 35.77
C THR A 716 -15.52 3.90 34.78
N LEU A 717 -15.85 2.67 35.08
CA LEU A 717 -16.92 1.92 34.42
C LEU A 717 -18.20 2.07 35.18
N GLU A 718 -19.24 2.62 34.56
CA GLU A 718 -20.53 2.86 35.16
C GLU A 718 -21.64 2.09 34.46
N VAL A 719 -22.25 1.10 35.12
CA VAL A 719 -23.42 0.37 34.59
C VAL A 719 -24.67 0.92 35.26
N ASP A 720 -25.35 1.86 34.59
CA ASP A 720 -26.47 2.64 35.14
C ASP A 720 -27.80 2.16 34.56
N GLY A 721 -28.32 1.06 35.08
CA GLY A 721 -29.55 0.42 34.57
C GLY A 721 -29.41 -0.23 33.23
N GLY A 722 -28.20 -0.28 32.65
CA GLY A 722 -27.85 -1.02 31.44
C GLY A 722 -27.31 -2.40 31.77
N THR A 723 -26.89 -3.14 30.74
CA THR A 723 -26.35 -4.50 30.89
C THR A 723 -25.05 -4.66 30.11
N ILE A 724 -24.06 -5.30 30.70
CA ILE A 724 -22.90 -5.84 30.01
C ILE A 724 -23.06 -7.35 29.96
N GLN A 725 -23.02 -7.95 28.78
CA GLN A 725 -23.16 -9.39 28.59
C GLN A 725 -21.85 -9.98 28.10
N ASN A 726 -21.61 -11.23 28.45
CA ASN A 726 -20.46 -11.99 28.06
C ASN A 726 -19.13 -11.35 28.48
N ALA A 727 -19.12 -10.72 29.65
CA ALA A 727 -18.02 -9.87 30.07
C ALA A 727 -16.93 -10.61 30.85
N ASP A 728 -15.73 -10.10 30.74
CA ASP A 728 -14.66 -10.19 31.72
C ASP A 728 -14.23 -8.78 32.11
N VAL A 729 -14.09 -8.49 33.37
CA VAL A 729 -13.81 -7.12 33.85
C VAL A 729 -12.65 -7.11 34.83
N LEU A 730 -11.62 -6.33 34.53
CA LEU A 730 -10.48 -6.12 35.42
C LEU A 730 -10.45 -4.65 35.90
N VAL A 731 -10.62 -4.44 37.18
CA VAL A 731 -10.52 -3.10 37.81
C VAL A 731 -9.16 -2.98 38.49
N LYS A 732 -8.30 -2.15 37.92
CA LYS A 732 -6.95 -1.90 38.43
C LYS A 732 -6.97 -1.00 39.68
N SER A 733 -5.85 -0.95 40.41
CA SER A 733 -5.66 -0.02 41.51
C SER A 733 -5.97 1.41 41.08
N GLY A 734 -6.82 2.15 41.83
CA GLY A 734 -7.26 3.51 41.46
C GLY A 734 -8.38 3.59 40.41
N GLY A 735 -8.72 2.48 39.73
CA GLY A 735 -9.89 2.38 38.87
C GLY A 735 -11.20 2.23 39.66
N THR A 736 -12.32 2.63 39.06
CA THR A 736 -13.64 2.60 39.71
C THR A 736 -14.67 1.84 38.90
N LEU A 737 -15.40 0.91 39.51
CA LEU A 737 -16.58 0.27 38.95
C LEU A 737 -17.81 0.66 39.74
N ASN A 738 -18.81 1.21 39.06
CA ASN A 738 -20.11 1.55 39.64
C ASN A 738 -21.23 0.77 38.96
N ILE A 739 -21.96 -0.05 39.71
CA ILE A 739 -23.16 -0.74 39.20
C ILE A 739 -24.34 -0.18 39.99
N LYS A 740 -25.30 0.45 39.34
CA LYS A 740 -26.43 1.13 39.98
C LYS A 740 -27.72 1.00 39.15
N ASN A 741 -28.86 1.33 39.81
CA ASN A 741 -30.17 1.39 39.16
C ASN A 741 -30.56 0.09 38.43
N ASN A 742 -30.30 -1.06 39.05
CA ASN A 742 -30.49 -2.39 38.48
C ASN A 742 -29.63 -2.66 37.21
N GLY A 743 -28.47 -2.04 37.08
CA GLY A 743 -27.48 -2.40 36.08
C GLY A 743 -26.94 -3.80 36.35
N GLY A 744 -26.57 -4.50 35.26
CA GLY A 744 -26.09 -5.89 35.34
C GLY A 744 -24.78 -6.11 34.57
N ILE A 745 -23.90 -6.92 35.14
CA ILE A 745 -22.75 -7.50 34.44
C ILE A 745 -22.92 -9.01 34.44
N HIS A 746 -23.14 -9.57 33.26
CA HIS A 746 -23.24 -11.02 33.05
C HIS A 746 -21.89 -11.51 32.51
N LEU A 747 -21.18 -12.25 33.34
CA LEU A 747 -19.89 -12.80 32.99
C LEU A 747 -20.07 -13.97 32.00
N ASN A 748 -19.11 -14.16 31.12
CA ASN A 748 -19.05 -15.32 30.24
C ASN A 748 -18.70 -16.60 31.05
N ARG A 749 -18.65 -17.75 30.38
CA ARG A 749 -18.36 -19.06 31.00
C ARG A 749 -17.07 -19.07 31.82
N TYR A 750 -16.06 -18.32 31.38
CA TYR A 750 -14.76 -18.20 32.02
C TYR A 750 -14.50 -16.80 32.59
N GLY A 751 -15.44 -15.88 32.37
CA GLY A 751 -15.29 -14.49 32.75
C GLY A 751 -15.23 -14.29 34.26
N LYS A 752 -14.48 -13.30 34.66
CA LYS A 752 -14.27 -12.91 36.04
C LYS A 752 -14.49 -11.42 36.19
N LEU A 753 -14.96 -11.02 37.36
CA LEU A 753 -14.83 -9.65 37.82
C LEU A 753 -13.67 -9.62 38.84
N ASN A 754 -12.53 -9.13 38.38
CA ASN A 754 -11.35 -8.99 39.20
C ASN A 754 -11.13 -7.54 39.60
N ALA A 755 -10.90 -7.30 40.91
CA ALA A 755 -10.56 -5.98 41.42
C ALA A 755 -9.24 -6.07 42.18
N GLU A 756 -8.26 -5.28 41.75
CA GLU A 756 -6.97 -5.22 42.43
C GLU A 756 -7.08 -4.47 43.80
N LYS A 757 -6.08 -4.66 44.65
CA LYS A 757 -6.00 -3.91 45.90
C LYS A 757 -5.87 -2.41 45.59
N GLY A 758 -6.82 -1.61 46.05
CA GLY A 758 -6.90 -0.18 45.76
C GLY A 758 -7.94 0.19 44.71
N ALA A 759 -8.53 -0.78 44.02
CA ALA A 759 -9.69 -0.55 43.18
C ALA A 759 -10.93 -0.21 43.97
N ILE A 760 -11.84 0.58 43.40
CA ILE A 760 -13.10 0.99 44.00
C ILE A 760 -14.25 0.25 43.31
N VAL A 761 -14.99 -0.57 43.99
CA VAL A 761 -16.16 -1.27 43.45
C VAL A 761 -17.41 -0.92 44.24
N ASN A 762 -18.38 -0.26 43.62
CA ASN A 762 -19.64 0.14 44.18
C ASN A 762 -20.80 -0.55 43.48
N ALA A 763 -21.49 -1.45 44.12
CA ALA A 763 -22.69 -2.09 43.62
C ALA A 763 -23.90 -1.72 44.45
N LEU A 764 -24.61 -0.68 44.02
CA LEU A 764 -25.84 -0.19 44.68
C LEU A 764 -27.02 -0.55 43.78
N TYR A 765 -27.80 -1.53 44.21
CA TYR A 765 -28.94 -2.05 43.43
C TYR A 765 -28.55 -2.54 42.03
N GLY A 766 -27.43 -3.19 41.93
CA GLY A 766 -26.92 -3.83 40.70
C GLY A 766 -26.56 -5.29 40.95
N GLU A 767 -26.36 -6.04 39.89
CA GLU A 767 -26.02 -7.47 39.97
C GLU A 767 -24.82 -7.85 39.11
N VAL A 768 -24.11 -8.86 39.57
CA VAL A 768 -23.09 -9.58 38.77
C VAL A 768 -23.54 -11.05 38.73
N GLN A 769 -23.77 -11.54 37.53
CA GLN A 769 -24.18 -12.92 37.31
C GLN A 769 -23.05 -13.70 36.63
N THR A 770 -22.77 -14.90 37.09
CA THR A 770 -21.86 -15.86 36.43
C THR A 770 -22.66 -16.74 35.48
N ALA A 771 -22.10 -17.05 34.32
CA ALA A 771 -22.66 -18.10 33.45
C ALA A 771 -22.62 -19.45 34.19
N HIS A 772 -23.70 -20.20 34.13
CA HIS A 772 -23.80 -21.55 34.69
C HIS A 772 -23.39 -22.60 33.67
#